data_5bde8ae7b135af1bcb77fe7391a53fb1
#
_entry.id   5bde8ae7b135af1bcb77fe7391a53fb1
#
_cell.length_a   1.000
_cell.length_b   1.000
_cell.length_c   1.000
_cell.angle_alpha   90.00
_cell.angle_beta   90.00
_cell.angle_gamma   90.00
#
_symmetry.space_group_name_H-M   'P 1'
#
loop_
_entity.id
_entity.type
_entity.pdbx_description
1 polymer ?
#
loop_
_entity_poly.entity_id
_entity_poly.type
_entity_poly.pdbx_seq_one_letter_code
_entity_poly.pdbx_strand_id
1 'polypeptide(L)'
;MNRIGLFWLLALLALGAQDAGAIGRVYARLPNSTTSPIYNLRIKTMHATVAIYDQLAITHVDQEFTNDTYSRLEGFYVFTLPEGAQVHEMYLWINGQRVSYVVKKREEAVVKYQEIVSRIADPAILEQLGSNLFKLRIFPFESRGSRRIEIQYSQPLAYERGSIRYVFPLDMTDYTSAAIEQTSIVVDLQSQLPITSVTTSADQSPTAVVTTKLSDKRYKIEYGLENVTFAKDFSVRCNVERSGSKMLARTWRDTATTTAPYFILWSAVPDTLYSDSITTRELTFVADVSSSMEGVRVEQVKEALQSFVDFMNEKDKFNIIAFSTGALRFRTNLVPATAAAKDSARAFIAQLTALGLTNFEEALRQSLGQSFSDSIHSAVVFLTDGLPSWGQTNPDSLLALAARLNLSHTHIYPVGIGEENDYTLLTNLGKRSGGFLTKITADDSIHAEMKDLYRLLFLPKLRYVSFDYGAIGAYDVHPSPFPDVYAGDQILTTGRFATGGTATVRMTGTAGGTPRAFEEQVVFADTDHALRAVSRYWGARKIESILELIGQMGELKELVDQVIALSITYSVLTPYTAFLVVEPSTGSSTDVEAPAEKPVAFSLDQNYPNPFNPSTTIRYTISGSTQGHVTLYVYDMLGRRVRTLVAEWKSAGSYVAVWDGTDDHGKPVASGSYVYRLTSGGNVASRIMVLTR
;
A
#
# COMPACT_ATOMS: atom_id res chain seq x y z
N MET A 1 -4.22 -13.02 -33.38
CA MET A 1 -5.32 -12.20 -32.82
C MET A 1 -4.86 -10.76 -32.77
N ASN A 2 -5.65 -9.85 -33.33
CA ASN A 2 -5.20 -8.53 -33.79
C ASN A 2 -4.80 -7.56 -32.68
N ARG A 3 -3.60 -7.00 -32.79
CA ARG A 3 -3.07 -5.91 -31.95
C ARG A 3 -3.94 -4.62 -31.91
N ILE A 4 -4.90 -4.49 -32.81
CA ILE A 4 -5.81 -3.35 -32.91
C ILE A 4 -6.95 -3.40 -31.85
N GLY A 5 -7.40 -4.59 -31.44
CA GLY A 5 -8.40 -4.75 -30.37
C GLY A 5 -7.90 -4.43 -28.97
N LEU A 6 -6.59 -4.61 -28.73
CA LEU A 6 -5.95 -4.29 -27.44
C LEU A 6 -5.74 -2.78 -27.27
N PHE A 7 -5.51 -2.05 -28.38
CA PHE A 7 -5.31 -0.59 -28.36
C PHE A 7 -6.61 0.19 -28.07
N TRP A 8 -7.77 -0.31 -28.53
CA TRP A 8 -9.06 0.30 -28.22
C TRP A 8 -9.57 -0.05 -26.82
N LEU A 9 -9.18 -1.19 -26.27
CA LEU A 9 -9.47 -1.54 -24.87
C LEU A 9 -8.63 -0.72 -23.90
N LEU A 10 -7.37 -0.42 -24.26
CA LEU A 10 -6.48 0.47 -23.51
C LEU A 10 -6.89 1.95 -23.65
N ALA A 11 -7.42 2.38 -24.79
CA ALA A 11 -7.93 3.74 -24.98
C ALA A 11 -9.23 4.02 -24.23
N LEU A 12 -10.10 3.00 -24.04
CA LEU A 12 -11.29 3.11 -23.17
C LEU A 12 -10.94 2.97 -21.68
N LEU A 13 -9.83 2.33 -21.34
CA LEU A 13 -9.25 2.32 -20.00
C LEU A 13 -8.48 3.63 -19.69
N ALA A 14 -7.89 4.27 -20.70
CA ALA A 14 -7.20 5.56 -20.54
C ALA A 14 -8.17 6.75 -20.41
N LEU A 15 -9.40 6.64 -20.91
CA LEU A 15 -10.46 7.64 -20.71
C LEU A 15 -11.25 7.44 -19.40
N GLY A 16 -10.92 6.44 -18.59
CA GLY A 16 -11.60 6.13 -17.32
C GLY A 16 -10.69 5.96 -16.13
N ALA A 17 -9.38 6.22 -16.28
CA ALA A 17 -8.40 6.10 -15.19
C ALA A 17 -8.11 7.45 -14.51
N GLN A 18 -8.78 8.52 -14.92
CA GLN A 18 -8.79 9.80 -14.22
C GLN A 18 -9.98 9.77 -13.26
N ASP A 19 -9.70 9.92 -11.98
CA ASP A 19 -10.66 10.03 -10.88
C ASP A 19 -11.63 8.85 -10.72
N ALA A 20 -11.13 7.74 -10.24
CA ALA A 20 -11.99 6.77 -9.59
C ALA A 20 -12.22 7.23 -8.14
N GLY A 21 -13.16 8.14 -7.95
CA GLY A 21 -13.83 8.32 -6.66
C GLY A 21 -14.38 6.95 -6.24
N ALA A 22 -14.43 6.71 -5.01
CA ALA A 22 -14.45 5.39 -4.44
C ALA A 22 -15.73 4.57 -4.55
N ILE A 23 -16.85 5.11 -4.98
CA ILE A 23 -18.03 4.28 -5.33
C ILE A 23 -17.92 3.65 -6.72
N GLY A 24 -16.93 3.99 -7.51
CA GLY A 24 -16.67 3.36 -8.78
C GLY A 24 -17.80 3.46 -9.82
N ARG A 25 -17.45 3.17 -11.07
CA ARG A 25 -18.37 3.21 -12.20
C ARG A 25 -19.09 1.89 -12.39
N VAL A 26 -20.42 1.92 -12.37
CA VAL A 26 -21.26 0.74 -12.65
C VAL A 26 -21.87 0.88 -14.04
N TYR A 27 -21.56 -0.05 -14.93
CA TYR A 27 -22.13 -0.10 -16.28
C TYR A 27 -22.38 -1.54 -16.69
N ALA A 28 -23.14 -1.74 -17.75
CA ALA A 28 -23.47 -3.06 -18.25
C ALA A 28 -23.45 -3.11 -19.78
N ARG A 29 -23.34 -4.32 -20.31
CA ARG A 29 -23.39 -4.63 -21.74
C ARG A 29 -24.21 -5.89 -21.97
N LEU A 30 -24.57 -6.14 -23.24
CA LEU A 30 -25.07 -7.44 -23.62
C LEU A 30 -24.00 -8.53 -23.44
N PRO A 31 -24.35 -9.70 -22.93
CA PRO A 31 -23.39 -10.77 -22.66
C PRO A 31 -22.54 -11.10 -23.90
N ASN A 32 -21.26 -11.35 -23.70
CA ASN A 32 -20.30 -11.71 -24.76
C ASN A 32 -20.16 -10.68 -25.90
N SER A 33 -20.63 -9.45 -25.74
CA SER A 33 -20.52 -8.38 -26.74
C SER A 33 -19.53 -7.29 -26.29
N THR A 34 -18.55 -6.98 -27.14
CA THR A 34 -17.64 -5.85 -26.96
C THR A 34 -18.10 -4.58 -27.65
N THR A 35 -19.10 -4.70 -28.54
CA THR A 35 -19.60 -3.62 -29.41
C THR A 35 -21.00 -3.15 -29.05
N SER A 36 -21.68 -3.80 -28.10
CA SER A 36 -23.03 -3.38 -27.67
C SER A 36 -23.00 -2.02 -27.01
N PRO A 37 -24.12 -1.28 -27.02
CA PRO A 37 -24.25 -0.07 -26.21
C PRO A 37 -23.91 -0.31 -24.76
N ILE A 38 -23.39 0.72 -24.08
CA ILE A 38 -23.18 0.73 -22.64
C ILE A 38 -24.51 1.14 -21.99
N TYR A 39 -24.95 0.35 -21.03
CA TYR A 39 -26.12 0.62 -20.20
C TYR A 39 -25.66 1.02 -18.81
N ASN A 40 -26.28 2.02 -18.20
CA ASN A 40 -26.00 2.37 -16.82
C ASN A 40 -26.80 1.47 -15.88
N LEU A 41 -26.13 0.89 -14.90
CA LEU A 41 -26.76 0.27 -13.73
C LEU A 41 -26.83 1.30 -12.62
N ARG A 42 -27.75 1.10 -11.69
CA ARG A 42 -27.94 1.97 -10.53
C ARG A 42 -27.64 1.21 -9.24
N ILE A 43 -26.99 1.87 -8.28
CA ILE A 43 -26.90 1.39 -6.90
C ILE A 43 -28.23 1.70 -6.23
N LYS A 44 -28.99 0.68 -5.84
CA LYS A 44 -30.28 0.83 -5.18
C LYS A 44 -30.10 1.03 -3.68
N THR A 45 -29.34 0.14 -3.03
CA THR A 45 -29.04 0.23 -1.60
C THR A 45 -27.55 0.06 -1.34
N MET A 46 -27.04 0.69 -0.29
CA MET A 46 -25.67 0.53 0.16
C MET A 46 -25.60 0.57 1.68
N HIS A 47 -25.13 -0.51 2.27
CA HIS A 47 -24.94 -0.63 3.71
C HIS A 47 -23.48 -0.99 4.00
N ALA A 48 -22.82 -0.18 4.85
CA ALA A 48 -21.45 -0.44 5.26
C ALA A 48 -21.38 -0.63 6.78
N THR A 49 -20.68 -1.66 7.22
CA THR A 49 -20.29 -1.85 8.61
C THR A 49 -18.77 -1.83 8.70
N VAL A 50 -18.27 -0.99 9.59
CA VAL A 50 -16.84 -0.74 9.75
C VAL A 50 -16.44 -1.03 11.18
N ALA A 51 -15.49 -1.93 11.37
CA ALA A 51 -14.86 -2.16 12.66
C ALA A 51 -13.45 -1.61 12.61
N ILE A 52 -13.15 -0.65 13.48
CA ILE A 52 -11.82 -0.05 13.60
C ILE A 52 -11.20 -0.52 14.91
N TYR A 53 -10.05 -1.18 14.81
CA TYR A 53 -9.25 -1.64 15.93
C TYR A 53 -7.90 -0.91 15.92
N ASP A 54 -7.77 0.13 16.74
CA ASP A 54 -6.63 1.05 16.71
C ASP A 54 -6.50 1.68 15.31
N GLN A 55 -5.56 1.22 14.49
CA GLN A 55 -5.30 1.71 13.13
C GLN A 55 -5.57 0.65 12.05
N LEU A 56 -6.34 -0.38 12.37
CA LEU A 56 -6.78 -1.39 11.40
C LEU A 56 -8.29 -1.28 11.23
N ALA A 57 -8.74 -0.87 10.06
CA ALA A 57 -10.15 -0.88 9.71
C ALA A 57 -10.52 -2.14 8.93
N ILE A 58 -11.65 -2.74 9.25
CA ILE A 58 -12.29 -3.82 8.51
C ILE A 58 -13.64 -3.29 8.05
N THR A 59 -13.82 -3.16 6.75
CA THR A 59 -15.03 -2.61 6.14
C THR A 59 -15.76 -3.72 5.40
N HIS A 60 -17.01 -3.93 5.72
CA HIS A 60 -17.93 -4.81 5.00
C HIS A 60 -18.97 -3.92 4.30
N VAL A 61 -19.09 -4.06 2.99
CA VAL A 61 -20.00 -3.30 2.14
C VAL A 61 -20.99 -4.27 1.51
N ASP A 62 -22.26 -3.98 1.67
CA ASP A 62 -23.38 -4.72 1.12
C ASP A 62 -24.15 -3.79 0.18
N GLN A 63 -24.18 -4.13 -1.09
CA GLN A 63 -24.76 -3.30 -2.16
C GLN A 63 -25.74 -4.09 -3.00
N GLU A 64 -26.88 -3.45 -3.33
CA GLU A 64 -27.83 -3.93 -4.32
C GLU A 64 -27.79 -3.04 -5.57
N PHE A 65 -27.53 -3.65 -6.72
CA PHE A 65 -27.51 -3.00 -8.04
C PHE A 65 -28.75 -3.36 -8.83
N THR A 66 -29.31 -2.39 -9.58
CA THR A 66 -30.52 -2.62 -10.41
C THR A 66 -30.23 -2.41 -11.90
N ASN A 67 -30.86 -3.26 -12.69
CA ASN A 67 -30.96 -3.14 -14.15
C ASN A 67 -32.36 -2.61 -14.50
N ASP A 68 -32.47 -1.32 -14.79
CA ASP A 68 -33.74 -0.69 -15.14
C ASP A 68 -34.15 -0.88 -16.59
N THR A 69 -33.36 -1.66 -17.36
CA THR A 69 -33.65 -1.96 -18.80
C THR A 69 -34.49 -3.22 -18.96
N TYR A 70 -34.98 -3.45 -20.19
CA TYR A 70 -35.69 -4.69 -20.58
C TYR A 70 -34.76 -5.78 -21.08
N SER A 71 -33.44 -5.59 -21.04
CA SER A 71 -32.46 -6.56 -21.55
C SER A 71 -31.75 -7.27 -20.41
N ARG A 72 -31.40 -8.54 -20.59
CA ARG A 72 -30.48 -9.27 -19.72
C ARG A 72 -29.06 -8.80 -20.01
N LEU A 73 -28.33 -8.37 -18.98
CA LEU A 73 -27.04 -7.70 -19.11
C LEU A 73 -25.95 -8.41 -18.30
N GLU A 74 -24.70 -8.22 -18.72
CA GLU A 74 -23.49 -8.43 -17.92
C GLU A 74 -23.07 -7.09 -17.31
N GLY A 75 -23.00 -7.01 -15.98
CA GLY A 75 -22.61 -5.82 -15.25
C GLY A 75 -21.13 -5.77 -14.96
N PHE A 76 -20.61 -4.56 -14.97
CA PHE A 76 -19.22 -4.22 -14.66
C PHE A 76 -19.20 -3.13 -13.59
N TYR A 77 -18.51 -3.41 -12.49
CA TYR A 77 -18.30 -2.45 -11.40
C TYR A 77 -16.81 -2.24 -11.24
N VAL A 78 -16.33 -1.05 -11.61
CA VAL A 78 -14.93 -0.64 -11.48
C VAL A 78 -14.85 0.36 -10.32
N PHE A 79 -14.05 0.07 -9.32
CA PHE A 79 -13.93 0.88 -8.11
C PHE A 79 -12.50 0.91 -7.58
N THR A 80 -12.17 1.96 -6.85
CA THR A 80 -10.91 2.08 -6.14
C THR A 80 -11.13 1.87 -4.64
N LEU A 81 -10.10 1.35 -3.98
CA LEU A 81 -10.03 1.28 -2.52
C LEU A 81 -8.93 2.22 -2.01
N PRO A 82 -9.01 2.65 -0.74
CA PRO A 82 -7.94 3.42 -0.13
C PRO A 82 -6.57 2.73 -0.25
N GLU A 83 -5.50 3.51 -0.25
CA GLU A 83 -4.13 2.98 -0.35
C GLU A 83 -3.86 1.95 0.77
N GLY A 84 -3.27 0.82 0.41
CA GLY A 84 -2.98 -0.29 1.32
C GLY A 84 -4.19 -1.16 1.68
N ALA A 85 -5.39 -0.85 1.18
CA ALA A 85 -6.56 -1.69 1.40
C ALA A 85 -6.47 -3.01 0.62
N GLN A 86 -6.94 -4.09 1.24
CA GLN A 86 -6.94 -5.44 0.67
C GLN A 86 -8.33 -6.06 0.73
N VAL A 87 -8.87 -6.43 -0.44
CA VAL A 87 -10.11 -7.21 -0.50
C VAL A 87 -9.81 -8.65 -0.12
N HIS A 88 -10.61 -9.20 0.77
CA HIS A 88 -10.41 -10.56 1.27
C HIS A 88 -11.68 -11.40 1.39
N GLU A 89 -12.85 -10.84 1.15
CA GLU A 89 -14.10 -11.60 1.03
C GLU A 89 -15.02 -10.96 -0.01
N MET A 90 -15.72 -11.81 -0.74
CA MET A 90 -16.75 -11.43 -1.68
C MET A 90 -17.86 -12.47 -1.67
N TYR A 91 -19.10 -12.00 -1.72
CA TYR A 91 -20.27 -12.88 -1.80
C TYR A 91 -21.23 -12.34 -2.83
N LEU A 92 -21.83 -13.24 -3.57
CA LEU A 92 -22.94 -12.96 -4.47
C LEU A 92 -24.21 -13.61 -3.91
N TRP A 93 -25.31 -12.90 -3.91
CA TRP A 93 -26.60 -13.47 -3.56
C TRP A 93 -27.26 -14.07 -4.81
N ILE A 94 -27.46 -15.40 -4.79
CA ILE A 94 -28.07 -16.17 -5.86
C ILE A 94 -29.31 -16.87 -5.28
N ASN A 95 -30.49 -16.60 -5.84
CA ASN A 95 -31.76 -17.18 -5.38
C ASN A 95 -32.01 -17.05 -3.87
N GLY A 96 -31.60 -15.91 -3.28
CA GLY A 96 -31.73 -15.63 -1.85
C GLY A 96 -30.70 -16.34 -0.97
N GLN A 97 -29.74 -17.06 -1.54
CA GLN A 97 -28.63 -17.69 -0.82
C GLN A 97 -27.34 -16.90 -1.00
N ARG A 98 -26.58 -16.79 0.06
CA ARG A 98 -25.25 -16.12 0.08
C ARG A 98 -24.19 -17.11 -0.36
N VAL A 99 -23.58 -16.91 -1.52
CA VAL A 99 -22.58 -17.78 -2.13
C VAL A 99 -21.20 -17.13 -2.00
N SER A 100 -20.24 -17.87 -1.44
CA SER A 100 -18.88 -17.41 -1.23
C SER A 100 -18.03 -17.56 -2.51
N TYR A 101 -16.93 -16.82 -2.56
CA TYR A 101 -15.91 -16.90 -3.60
C TYR A 101 -14.94 -18.06 -3.38
N VAL A 102 -14.22 -18.41 -4.45
CA VAL A 102 -12.97 -19.18 -4.44
C VAL A 102 -11.85 -18.37 -5.07
N VAL A 103 -10.64 -18.44 -4.51
CA VAL A 103 -9.46 -17.80 -5.11
C VAL A 103 -8.86 -18.74 -6.15
N LYS A 104 -8.67 -18.24 -7.36
CA LYS A 104 -8.07 -18.98 -8.48
C LYS A 104 -6.99 -18.16 -9.18
N LYS A 105 -6.13 -18.82 -9.94
CA LYS A 105 -5.29 -18.13 -10.92
C LYS A 105 -6.18 -17.31 -11.85
N ARG A 106 -5.76 -16.08 -12.15
CA ARG A 106 -6.58 -15.13 -12.91
C ARG A 106 -7.03 -15.68 -14.25
N GLU A 107 -6.14 -16.31 -15.01
CA GLU A 107 -6.47 -16.90 -16.31
C GLU A 107 -7.51 -18.00 -16.18
N GLU A 108 -7.35 -18.91 -15.22
CA GLU A 108 -8.31 -19.99 -14.96
C GLU A 108 -9.68 -19.44 -14.53
N ALA A 109 -9.68 -18.40 -13.68
CA ALA A 109 -10.91 -17.77 -13.21
C ALA A 109 -11.68 -17.11 -14.38
N VAL A 110 -10.96 -16.39 -15.26
CA VAL A 110 -11.56 -15.72 -16.43
C VAL A 110 -12.14 -16.73 -17.40
N VAL A 111 -11.42 -17.81 -17.72
CA VAL A 111 -11.92 -18.87 -18.60
C VAL A 111 -13.17 -19.52 -17.99
N LYS A 112 -13.13 -19.84 -16.69
CA LYS A 112 -14.27 -20.45 -16.00
C LYS A 112 -15.49 -19.53 -15.94
N TYR A 113 -15.27 -18.24 -15.67
CA TYR A 113 -16.33 -17.23 -15.70
C TYR A 113 -17.02 -17.20 -17.08
N GLN A 114 -16.25 -17.13 -18.17
CA GLN A 114 -16.78 -17.10 -19.54
C GLN A 114 -17.54 -18.40 -19.90
N GLU A 115 -17.05 -19.56 -19.48
CA GLU A 115 -17.72 -20.84 -19.64
C GLU A 115 -19.10 -20.82 -18.97
N ILE A 116 -19.20 -20.31 -17.75
CA ILE A 116 -20.43 -20.24 -16.96
C ILE A 116 -21.42 -19.24 -17.59
N VAL A 117 -20.93 -18.05 -17.98
CA VAL A 117 -21.75 -17.05 -18.71
C VAL A 117 -22.35 -17.65 -20.01
N SER A 118 -21.56 -18.45 -20.72
CA SER A 118 -22.06 -19.11 -21.98
C SER A 118 -23.16 -20.11 -21.71
N ARG A 119 -23.24 -20.67 -20.50
CA ARG A 119 -24.31 -21.62 -20.07
C ARG A 119 -25.49 -20.92 -19.38
N ILE A 120 -25.47 -19.57 -19.33
CA ILE A 120 -26.52 -18.74 -18.70
C ILE A 120 -26.70 -19.05 -17.19
N ALA A 121 -25.62 -19.38 -16.50
CA ALA A 121 -25.58 -19.52 -15.02
C ALA A 121 -25.06 -18.25 -14.36
N ASP A 122 -25.12 -18.14 -13.04
CA ASP A 122 -24.90 -16.94 -12.25
C ASP A 122 -23.45 -16.82 -11.68
N PRO A 123 -22.42 -16.40 -12.45
CA PRO A 123 -21.08 -16.17 -11.91
C PRO A 123 -20.83 -14.70 -11.53
N ALA A 124 -19.87 -14.48 -10.62
CA ALA A 124 -19.18 -13.20 -10.46
C ALA A 124 -17.67 -13.40 -10.37
N ILE A 125 -16.89 -12.45 -10.89
CA ILE A 125 -15.43 -12.47 -10.83
C ILE A 125 -14.89 -11.09 -10.43
N LEU A 126 -14.05 -11.03 -9.41
CA LEU A 126 -13.34 -9.84 -8.98
C LEU A 126 -11.85 -9.94 -9.31
N GLU A 127 -11.35 -8.97 -10.05
CA GLU A 127 -9.98 -8.87 -10.51
C GLU A 127 -9.34 -7.57 -10.00
N GLN A 128 -8.06 -7.62 -9.65
CA GLN A 128 -7.25 -6.43 -9.39
C GLN A 128 -6.62 -5.96 -10.71
N LEU A 129 -6.81 -4.69 -11.06
CA LEU A 129 -6.28 -4.10 -12.30
C LEU A 129 -5.04 -3.22 -12.05
N GLY A 130 -4.89 -2.69 -10.85
CA GLY A 130 -3.79 -1.83 -10.41
C GLY A 130 -3.54 -2.00 -8.91
N SER A 131 -2.76 -1.11 -8.30
CA SER A 131 -2.47 -1.18 -6.86
C SER A 131 -3.72 -1.10 -5.98
N ASN A 132 -4.68 -0.27 -6.37
CA ASN A 132 -5.92 -0.01 -5.64
C ASN A 132 -7.18 -0.03 -6.54
N LEU A 133 -7.05 -0.39 -7.81
CA LEU A 133 -8.15 -0.43 -8.78
C LEU A 133 -8.65 -1.87 -8.96
N PHE A 134 -9.95 -2.06 -8.82
CA PHE A 134 -10.61 -3.36 -8.88
C PHE A 134 -11.73 -3.35 -9.92
N LYS A 135 -11.97 -4.51 -10.53
CA LYS A 135 -13.05 -4.74 -11.50
C LYS A 135 -13.82 -5.98 -11.13
N LEU A 136 -15.10 -5.79 -10.84
CA LEU A 136 -16.05 -6.86 -10.60
C LEU A 136 -16.93 -7.03 -11.83
N ARG A 137 -17.05 -8.26 -12.35
CA ARG A 137 -18.01 -8.65 -13.39
C ARG A 137 -19.06 -9.56 -12.78
N ILE A 138 -20.31 -9.34 -13.14
CA ILE A 138 -21.45 -10.04 -12.57
C ILE A 138 -22.42 -10.39 -13.70
N PHE A 139 -22.86 -11.62 -13.72
CA PHE A 139 -23.87 -12.08 -14.68
C PHE A 139 -24.85 -13.04 -14.00
N PRO A 140 -26.13 -13.05 -14.43
CA PRO A 140 -26.81 -12.05 -15.22
C PRO A 140 -27.40 -10.91 -14.34
N PHE A 141 -27.55 -9.74 -14.92
CA PHE A 141 -28.57 -8.79 -14.48
C PHE A 141 -29.82 -9.00 -15.32
N GLU A 142 -30.84 -9.62 -14.74
CA GLU A 142 -32.09 -9.84 -15.40
C GLU A 142 -32.78 -8.53 -15.79
N SER A 143 -33.66 -8.60 -16.82
CA SER A 143 -34.52 -7.46 -17.17
C SER A 143 -35.31 -7.00 -15.96
N ARG A 144 -35.24 -5.71 -15.62
CA ARG A 144 -35.88 -5.14 -14.42
C ARG A 144 -35.53 -5.82 -13.10
N GLY A 145 -34.40 -6.51 -13.07
CA GLY A 145 -33.91 -7.25 -11.92
C GLY A 145 -32.83 -6.55 -11.13
N SER A 146 -32.49 -7.12 -9.98
CA SER A 146 -31.40 -6.64 -9.13
C SER A 146 -30.42 -7.74 -8.77
N ARG A 147 -29.21 -7.32 -8.33
CA ARG A 147 -28.17 -8.21 -7.80
C ARG A 147 -27.57 -7.61 -6.54
N ARG A 148 -27.47 -8.44 -5.49
CA ARG A 148 -26.89 -8.07 -4.22
C ARG A 148 -25.50 -8.70 -4.08
N ILE A 149 -24.54 -7.88 -3.67
CA ILE A 149 -23.13 -8.25 -3.54
C ILE A 149 -22.62 -7.72 -2.21
N GLU A 150 -21.80 -8.53 -1.57
CA GLU A 150 -21.07 -8.14 -0.38
C GLU A 150 -19.57 -8.23 -0.66
N ILE A 151 -18.84 -7.19 -0.24
CA ILE A 151 -17.37 -7.15 -0.33
C ILE A 151 -16.84 -6.77 1.06
N GLN A 152 -15.81 -7.47 1.51
CA GLN A 152 -15.11 -7.12 2.74
C GLN A 152 -13.65 -6.85 2.43
N TYR A 153 -13.15 -5.73 2.94
CA TYR A 153 -11.75 -5.36 2.85
C TYR A 153 -11.21 -4.87 4.19
N SER A 154 -9.90 -4.92 4.36
CA SER A 154 -9.21 -4.30 5.50
C SER A 154 -8.19 -3.30 5.00
N GLN A 155 -7.95 -2.25 5.79
CA GLN A 155 -6.96 -1.24 5.49
C GLN A 155 -6.24 -0.77 6.76
N PRO A 156 -4.92 -0.53 6.70
CA PRO A 156 -4.24 0.23 7.72
C PRO A 156 -4.65 1.69 7.60
N LEU A 157 -4.93 2.33 8.73
CA LEU A 157 -5.27 3.75 8.78
C LEU A 157 -4.02 4.59 8.99
N ALA A 158 -3.94 5.72 8.31
CA ALA A 158 -2.90 6.68 8.52
C ALA A 158 -2.95 7.24 9.95
N TYR A 159 -1.78 7.36 10.55
CA TYR A 159 -1.60 7.98 11.86
C TYR A 159 -0.75 9.24 11.70
N GLU A 160 -1.31 10.34 12.06
CA GLU A 160 -0.65 11.65 11.99
C GLU A 160 -0.71 12.31 13.36
N ARG A 161 0.37 12.19 14.12
CA ARG A 161 0.53 12.87 15.42
C ARG A 161 -0.61 12.67 16.42
N GLY A 162 -1.08 11.44 16.57
CA GLY A 162 -2.19 11.10 17.46
C GLY A 162 -3.55 11.14 16.80
N SER A 163 -3.63 11.56 15.55
CA SER A 163 -4.86 11.55 14.75
C SER A 163 -4.90 10.35 13.82
N ILE A 164 -5.98 9.61 13.85
CA ILE A 164 -6.26 8.46 12.98
C ILE A 164 -7.44 8.87 12.10
N ARG A 165 -7.32 8.69 10.78
CA ARG A 165 -8.37 9.04 9.83
C ARG A 165 -8.85 7.80 9.07
N TYR A 166 -10.14 7.56 9.11
CA TYR A 166 -10.84 6.62 8.24
C TYR A 166 -11.67 7.38 7.20
N VAL A 167 -11.62 6.96 5.95
CA VAL A 167 -12.44 7.50 4.87
C VAL A 167 -13.21 6.36 4.24
N PHE A 168 -14.53 6.49 4.20
CA PHE A 168 -15.40 5.66 3.41
C PHE A 168 -15.82 6.44 2.16
N PRO A 169 -15.47 5.94 1.03
CA PRO A 169 -15.65 6.62 -0.23
C PRO A 169 -17.12 6.65 -0.63
N LEU A 170 -17.69 7.82 -0.75
CA LEU A 170 -19.11 8.05 -1.09
C LEU A 170 -19.31 9.00 -2.26
N ASP A 171 -18.30 9.78 -2.66
CA ASP A 171 -18.45 10.74 -3.74
C ASP A 171 -18.89 10.06 -5.05
N MET A 172 -20.01 10.53 -5.61
CA MET A 172 -20.65 10.00 -6.81
C MET A 172 -20.69 11.01 -7.95
N THR A 173 -20.15 12.21 -7.77
CA THR A 173 -20.36 13.36 -8.67
C THR A 173 -19.97 13.05 -10.11
N ASP A 174 -18.93 12.26 -10.33
CA ASP A 174 -18.41 11.92 -11.66
C ASP A 174 -19.03 10.65 -12.27
N TYR A 175 -19.86 9.92 -11.51
CA TYR A 175 -20.28 8.56 -11.91
C TYR A 175 -21.77 8.39 -12.18
N THR A 176 -22.62 9.07 -11.41
CA THR A 176 -24.06 8.96 -11.55
C THR A 176 -24.79 10.13 -10.91
N SER A 177 -25.87 10.58 -11.54
CA SER A 177 -26.84 11.50 -10.93
C SER A 177 -28.01 10.76 -10.26
N ALA A 178 -28.01 9.41 -10.30
CA ALA A 178 -29.08 8.63 -9.72
C ALA A 178 -28.91 8.52 -8.20
N ALA A 179 -29.93 8.90 -7.45
CA ALA A 179 -29.93 8.78 -5.99
C ALA A 179 -29.92 7.31 -5.55
N ILE A 180 -29.22 7.03 -4.46
CA ILE A 180 -29.29 5.75 -3.73
C ILE A 180 -30.54 5.79 -2.84
N GLU A 181 -31.40 4.78 -2.94
CA GLU A 181 -32.66 4.73 -2.19
C GLU A 181 -32.44 4.65 -0.68
N GLN A 182 -31.46 3.81 -0.26
CA GLN A 182 -31.11 3.67 1.16
C GLN A 182 -29.60 3.53 1.33
N THR A 183 -29.02 4.34 2.20
CA THR A 183 -27.60 4.26 2.58
C THR A 183 -27.49 4.23 4.10
N SER A 184 -26.65 3.33 4.61
CA SER A 184 -26.26 3.34 6.03
C SER A 184 -24.80 2.97 6.22
N ILE A 185 -24.12 3.67 7.12
CA ILE A 185 -22.74 3.38 7.53
C ILE A 185 -22.73 3.31 9.05
N VAL A 186 -22.26 2.20 9.58
CA VAL A 186 -22.09 1.99 11.02
C VAL A 186 -20.62 1.72 11.30
N VAL A 187 -20.01 2.59 12.11
CA VAL A 187 -18.60 2.44 12.52
C VAL A 187 -18.53 2.11 14.01
N ASP A 188 -17.89 0.98 14.34
CA ASP A 188 -17.49 0.59 15.69
C ASP A 188 -16.00 0.87 15.84
N LEU A 189 -15.65 1.93 16.55
CA LEU A 189 -14.29 2.41 16.75
C LEU A 189 -13.80 1.97 18.13
N GLN A 190 -12.72 1.18 18.18
CA GLN A 190 -12.08 0.70 19.39
C GLN A 190 -10.59 1.03 19.39
N SER A 191 -10.05 1.47 20.52
CA SER A 191 -8.65 1.81 20.70
C SER A 191 -8.09 1.21 22.00
N GLN A 192 -6.82 0.82 22.00
CA GLN A 192 -6.08 0.47 23.21
C GLN A 192 -5.76 1.71 24.04
N LEU A 193 -5.63 2.88 23.40
CA LEU A 193 -5.41 4.17 24.04
C LEU A 193 -6.73 4.91 24.27
N PRO A 194 -6.83 5.77 25.29
CA PRO A 194 -7.97 6.65 25.45
C PRO A 194 -8.18 7.55 24.24
N ILE A 195 -9.42 7.66 23.80
CA ILE A 195 -9.84 8.51 22.69
C ILE A 195 -10.18 9.89 23.25
N THR A 196 -9.47 10.91 22.79
CA THR A 196 -9.64 12.29 23.26
C THR A 196 -10.73 13.04 22.50
N SER A 197 -10.90 12.75 21.21
CA SER A 197 -11.99 13.32 20.41
C SER A 197 -12.31 12.43 19.20
N VAL A 198 -13.56 12.50 18.75
CA VAL A 198 -14.02 11.92 17.47
C VAL A 198 -14.75 13.03 16.71
N THR A 199 -14.35 13.23 15.45
CA THR A 199 -15.02 14.15 14.52
C THR A 199 -15.36 13.42 13.24
N THR A 200 -16.43 13.84 12.60
CA THR A 200 -16.91 13.26 11.33
C THR A 200 -17.07 14.35 10.28
N SER A 201 -16.80 14.01 9.03
CA SER A 201 -17.17 14.81 7.87
C SER A 201 -18.10 13.97 7.01
N ALA A 202 -19.24 14.51 6.66
CA ALA A 202 -20.24 13.88 5.81
C ALA A 202 -20.81 14.91 4.85
N ASP A 203 -21.23 14.45 3.67
CA ASP A 203 -22.01 15.26 2.76
C ASP A 203 -23.42 15.43 3.34
N GLN A 204 -24.01 16.58 3.10
CA GLN A 204 -25.35 16.92 3.56
C GLN A 204 -25.57 16.89 5.09
N SER A 205 -26.37 17.46 5.70
CA SER A 205 -26.74 17.64 7.10
C SER A 205 -25.84 16.96 8.18
N PRO A 206 -25.11 17.73 8.99
CA PRO A 206 -24.40 17.19 10.16
C PRO A 206 -25.29 16.41 11.14
N THR A 207 -26.62 16.65 11.08
CA THR A 207 -27.63 15.99 11.94
C THR A 207 -27.88 14.52 11.53
N ALA A 208 -27.45 14.08 10.35
CA ALA A 208 -27.57 12.70 9.91
C ALA A 208 -26.53 11.77 10.54
N VAL A 209 -25.50 12.30 11.20
CA VAL A 209 -24.46 11.52 11.87
C VAL A 209 -24.72 11.49 13.38
N VAL A 210 -24.89 10.29 13.92
CA VAL A 210 -25.03 10.06 15.36
C VAL A 210 -23.74 9.46 15.90
N THR A 211 -23.07 10.15 16.83
CA THR A 211 -21.86 9.66 17.50
C THR A 211 -22.16 9.36 18.96
N THR A 212 -22.00 8.10 19.35
CA THR A 212 -22.25 7.60 20.71
C THR A 212 -20.95 7.16 21.35
N LYS A 213 -20.57 7.77 22.47
CA LYS A 213 -19.44 7.34 23.31
C LYS A 213 -19.88 6.14 24.15
N LEU A 214 -19.29 4.97 23.94
CA LEU A 214 -19.56 3.76 24.72
C LEU A 214 -18.59 3.62 25.90
N SER A 215 -17.35 4.07 25.74
CA SER A 215 -16.33 4.19 26.79
C SER A 215 -15.24 5.17 26.36
N ASP A 216 -14.25 5.42 27.23
CA ASP A 216 -13.08 6.25 26.83
C ASP A 216 -12.26 5.66 25.70
N LYS A 217 -12.47 4.38 25.35
CA LYS A 217 -11.75 3.64 24.32
C LYS A 217 -12.65 3.10 23.21
N ARG A 218 -13.96 3.42 23.22
CA ARG A 218 -14.90 2.89 22.22
C ARG A 218 -15.99 3.88 21.88
N TYR A 219 -16.23 4.06 20.59
CA TYR A 219 -17.29 4.90 20.05
C TYR A 219 -18.06 4.13 18.97
N LYS A 220 -19.36 4.43 18.85
CA LYS A 220 -20.20 3.99 17.75
C LYS A 220 -20.62 5.23 16.96
N ILE A 221 -20.43 5.20 15.64
CA ILE A 221 -20.86 6.28 14.74
C ILE A 221 -21.83 5.67 13.74
N GLU A 222 -22.97 6.29 13.57
CA GLU A 222 -24.05 5.87 12.68
C GLU A 222 -24.38 7.02 11.74
N TYR A 223 -24.40 6.74 10.43
CA TYR A 223 -24.75 7.67 9.38
C TYR A 223 -25.70 6.97 8.42
N GLY A 224 -26.85 7.58 8.13
CA GLY A 224 -27.84 7.01 7.24
C GLY A 224 -28.68 8.06 6.56
N LEU A 225 -28.92 7.88 5.26
CA LEU A 225 -29.72 8.76 4.43
C LEU A 225 -30.56 7.95 3.43
N GLU A 226 -31.70 8.51 3.03
CA GLU A 226 -32.59 7.94 2.01
C GLU A 226 -32.70 8.88 0.81
N ASN A 227 -32.77 8.30 -0.41
CA ASN A 227 -32.93 9.01 -1.67
C ASN A 227 -31.89 10.12 -1.90
N VAL A 228 -30.62 9.79 -1.75
CA VAL A 228 -29.51 10.75 -1.74
C VAL A 228 -28.48 10.47 -2.83
N THR A 229 -27.91 11.54 -3.37
CA THR A 229 -26.64 11.54 -4.13
C THR A 229 -25.57 12.17 -3.25
N PHE A 230 -24.38 11.60 -3.24
CA PHE A 230 -23.26 12.09 -2.43
C PHE A 230 -22.27 12.86 -3.29
N ALA A 231 -21.85 14.02 -2.81
CA ALA A 231 -20.83 14.86 -3.43
C ALA A 231 -19.53 14.92 -2.58
N LYS A 232 -19.46 14.14 -1.51
CA LYS A 232 -18.26 14.03 -0.64
C LYS A 232 -18.21 12.67 0.03
N ASP A 233 -17.00 12.26 0.34
CA ASP A 233 -16.72 11.06 1.12
C ASP A 233 -17.15 11.22 2.58
N PHE A 234 -17.50 10.10 3.20
CA PHE A 234 -17.71 10.04 4.64
C PHE A 234 -16.39 9.78 5.35
N SER A 235 -16.03 10.62 6.33
CA SER A 235 -14.81 10.37 7.09
C SER A 235 -15.03 10.44 8.60
N VAL A 236 -14.23 9.64 9.31
CA VAL A 236 -14.12 9.65 10.76
C VAL A 236 -12.69 9.95 11.14
N ARG A 237 -12.48 11.00 11.93
CA ARG A 237 -11.18 11.33 12.52
C ARG A 237 -11.25 11.07 14.02
N CYS A 238 -10.32 10.26 14.51
CA CYS A 238 -10.16 9.90 15.90
C CYS A 238 -8.83 10.40 16.42
N ASN A 239 -8.83 11.21 17.49
CA ASN A 239 -7.62 11.59 18.20
C ASN A 239 -7.46 10.71 19.44
N VAL A 240 -6.27 10.16 19.65
CA VAL A 240 -5.94 9.34 20.81
C VAL A 240 -4.94 10.05 21.73
N GLU A 241 -4.96 9.67 23.00
CA GLU A 241 -4.01 10.20 23.98
C GLU A 241 -2.57 9.84 23.57
N ARG A 242 -1.70 10.86 23.61
CA ARG A 242 -0.28 10.72 23.27
C ARG A 242 0.56 10.81 24.54
N SER A 243 1.30 9.77 24.82
CA SER A 243 2.27 9.79 25.93
C SER A 243 3.56 9.08 25.49
N GLY A 244 4.55 9.88 25.07
CA GLY A 244 5.89 9.37 24.73
C GLY A 244 5.93 8.42 23.51
N SER A 245 6.93 7.55 23.49
CA SER A 245 6.98 6.41 22.56
C SER A 245 5.96 5.37 23.00
N LYS A 246 5.00 5.06 22.14
CA LYS A 246 4.03 3.98 22.38
C LYS A 246 4.17 2.92 21.32
N MET A 247 4.21 1.66 21.77
CA MET A 247 4.18 0.51 20.92
C MET A 247 2.96 -0.34 21.26
N LEU A 248 2.11 -0.59 20.29
CA LEU A 248 0.86 -1.33 20.45
C LEU A 248 0.84 -2.51 19.49
N ALA A 249 0.51 -3.68 19.99
CA ALA A 249 0.37 -4.88 19.16
C ALA A 249 -1.07 -5.39 19.11
N ARG A 250 -1.43 -5.95 17.96
CA ARG A 250 -2.56 -6.86 17.79
C ARG A 250 -2.04 -8.15 17.21
N THR A 251 -2.59 -9.25 17.68
CA THR A 251 -2.14 -10.59 17.31
C THR A 251 -3.30 -11.42 16.79
N TRP A 252 -2.99 -12.47 16.06
CA TRP A 252 -3.97 -13.47 15.66
C TRP A 252 -3.31 -14.84 15.49
N ARG A 253 -3.98 -15.89 15.94
CA ARG A 253 -3.60 -17.28 15.72
C ARG A 253 -4.78 -18.06 15.15
N ASP A 254 -4.53 -18.89 14.17
CA ASP A 254 -5.48 -19.90 13.73
C ASP A 254 -5.50 -21.06 14.72
N THR A 255 -6.63 -21.26 15.40
CA THR A 255 -6.79 -22.36 16.36
C THR A 255 -6.99 -23.72 15.73
N ALA A 256 -7.41 -23.75 14.46
CA ALA A 256 -7.59 -24.99 13.72
C ALA A 256 -6.27 -25.59 13.21
N THR A 257 -5.17 -24.83 13.30
CA THR A 257 -3.86 -25.23 12.81
C THR A 257 -2.77 -25.00 13.85
N THR A 258 -1.66 -25.73 13.75
CA THR A 258 -0.47 -25.53 14.58
C THR A 258 0.42 -24.38 14.07
N THR A 259 -0.11 -23.50 13.20
CA THR A 259 0.66 -22.40 12.64
C THR A 259 1.03 -21.37 13.70
N ALA A 260 2.25 -20.84 13.59
CA ALA A 260 2.70 -19.78 14.47
C ALA A 260 1.82 -18.52 14.32
N PRO A 261 1.55 -17.81 15.42
CA PRO A 261 0.71 -16.62 15.41
C PRO A 261 1.33 -15.47 14.63
N TYR A 262 0.49 -14.50 14.28
CA TYR A 262 0.83 -13.28 13.56
C TYR A 262 0.65 -12.08 14.46
N PHE A 263 1.41 -11.00 14.18
CA PHE A 263 1.22 -9.71 14.83
C PHE A 263 1.23 -8.56 13.85
N ILE A 264 0.59 -7.48 14.23
CA ILE A 264 0.79 -6.11 13.74
C ILE A 264 1.27 -5.29 14.93
N LEU A 265 2.32 -4.51 14.77
CA LEU A 265 2.88 -3.63 15.79
C LEU A 265 2.94 -2.20 15.23
N TRP A 266 2.31 -1.28 15.91
CA TRP A 266 2.40 0.16 15.70
C TRP A 266 3.41 0.74 16.67
N SER A 267 4.46 1.39 16.15
CA SER A 267 5.53 1.95 16.95
C SER A 267 5.64 3.45 16.69
N ALA A 268 5.21 4.27 17.64
CA ALA A 268 5.28 5.71 17.54
C ALA A 268 6.68 6.22 17.88
N VAL A 269 7.18 7.16 17.09
CA VAL A 269 8.40 7.90 17.37
C VAL A 269 8.02 9.19 18.11
N PRO A 270 8.63 9.48 19.28
CA PRO A 270 8.29 10.68 20.03
C PRO A 270 8.56 11.97 19.25
N ASP A 271 7.74 13.00 19.46
CA ASP A 271 7.98 14.35 18.91
C ASP A 271 9.28 14.95 19.41
N THR A 272 9.77 14.50 20.59
CA THR A 272 10.94 15.01 21.30
C THR A 272 12.27 14.42 20.84
N LEU A 273 12.34 13.90 19.60
CA LEU A 273 13.60 13.38 19.03
C LEU A 273 14.73 14.41 18.99
N TYR A 274 14.45 15.69 19.25
CA TYR A 274 15.41 16.79 19.19
C TYR A 274 15.73 17.46 20.52
N SER A 275 17.01 17.81 20.62
CA SER A 275 17.49 18.95 21.39
C SER A 275 17.68 20.14 20.42
N ASP A 276 17.42 21.33 20.90
CA ASP A 276 17.28 22.65 20.27
C ASP A 276 18.34 23.16 19.27
N SER A 277 19.08 22.32 18.56
CA SER A 277 20.01 22.82 17.56
C SER A 277 19.36 22.92 16.18
N ILE A 278 19.01 24.14 15.77
CA ILE A 278 18.64 24.46 14.39
C ILE A 278 19.82 24.07 13.49
N THR A 279 19.69 22.93 12.79
CA THR A 279 20.67 22.50 11.82
C THR A 279 20.55 23.32 10.54
N THR A 280 21.69 23.68 9.93
CA THR A 280 21.72 24.24 8.58
C THR A 280 21.16 23.26 7.58
N ARG A 281 20.41 23.74 6.59
CA ARG A 281 19.73 22.91 5.57
C ARG A 281 20.10 23.41 4.19
N GLU A 282 20.07 22.50 3.21
CA GLU A 282 20.34 22.83 1.80
C GLU A 282 19.12 22.42 0.97
N LEU A 283 18.42 23.42 0.40
CA LEU A 283 17.12 23.27 -0.25
C LEU A 283 17.19 23.71 -1.69
N THR A 284 16.70 22.88 -2.61
CA THR A 284 16.48 23.28 -3.99
C THR A 284 15.00 23.15 -4.32
N PHE A 285 14.39 24.26 -4.73
CA PHE A 285 13.02 24.30 -5.21
C PHE A 285 13.04 24.22 -6.72
N VAL A 286 12.40 23.20 -7.28
CA VAL A 286 12.29 22.95 -8.71
C VAL A 286 10.84 23.19 -9.11
N ALA A 287 10.60 24.16 -9.95
CA ALA A 287 9.24 24.61 -10.27
C ALA A 287 8.97 24.47 -11.77
N ASP A 288 7.94 23.72 -12.10
CA ASP A 288 7.40 23.63 -13.45
C ASP A 288 6.78 24.98 -13.86
N VAL A 289 7.22 25.50 -15.01
CA VAL A 289 6.66 26.69 -15.65
C VAL A 289 6.37 26.40 -17.12
N SER A 290 5.98 25.17 -17.44
CA SER A 290 5.54 24.78 -18.78
C SER A 290 4.17 25.38 -19.13
N SER A 291 3.75 25.28 -20.38
CA SER A 291 2.50 25.90 -20.86
C SER A 291 1.24 25.33 -20.18
N SER A 292 1.28 24.09 -19.64
CA SER A 292 0.19 23.52 -18.84
C SER A 292 -0.06 24.28 -17.53
N MET A 293 0.96 24.96 -17.03
CA MET A 293 0.89 25.79 -15.82
C MET A 293 0.23 27.16 -16.03
N GLU A 294 -0.21 27.50 -17.25
CA GLU A 294 -0.81 28.82 -17.54
C GLU A 294 -2.07 29.06 -16.68
N GLY A 295 -2.25 30.30 -16.21
CA GLY A 295 -3.39 30.71 -15.41
C GLY A 295 -3.20 30.48 -13.92
N VAL A 296 -4.16 29.82 -13.27
CA VAL A 296 -4.18 29.63 -11.81
C VAL A 296 -2.98 28.82 -11.32
N ARG A 297 -2.55 27.80 -12.07
CA ARG A 297 -1.49 26.87 -11.65
C ARG A 297 -0.14 27.55 -11.45
N VAL A 298 0.28 28.44 -12.37
CA VAL A 298 1.56 29.16 -12.21
C VAL A 298 1.52 30.09 -11.00
N GLU A 299 0.37 30.70 -10.70
CA GLU A 299 0.22 31.52 -9.50
C GLU A 299 0.26 30.67 -8.23
N GLN A 300 -0.31 29.47 -8.25
CA GLN A 300 -0.20 28.48 -7.18
C GLN A 300 1.26 28.08 -6.91
N VAL A 301 2.05 27.85 -7.96
CA VAL A 301 3.50 27.58 -7.81
C VAL A 301 4.23 28.78 -7.23
N LYS A 302 3.93 30.01 -7.67
CA LYS A 302 4.53 31.21 -7.10
C LYS A 302 4.21 31.35 -5.62
N GLU A 303 2.95 31.13 -5.23
CA GLU A 303 2.51 31.17 -3.83
C GLU A 303 3.23 30.10 -3.00
N ALA A 304 3.36 28.87 -3.51
CA ALA A 304 4.10 27.79 -2.86
C ALA A 304 5.57 28.18 -2.65
N LEU A 305 6.26 28.68 -3.68
CA LEU A 305 7.64 29.12 -3.59
C LEU A 305 7.83 30.29 -2.63
N GLN A 306 6.94 31.27 -2.63
CA GLN A 306 6.96 32.40 -1.69
C GLN A 306 6.81 31.92 -0.25
N SER A 307 5.87 30.99 0.00
CA SER A 307 5.67 30.38 1.32
C SER A 307 6.95 29.71 1.82
N PHE A 308 7.63 28.93 0.95
CA PHE A 308 8.91 28.32 1.33
C PHE A 308 10.00 29.36 1.64
N VAL A 309 10.11 30.41 0.82
CA VAL A 309 11.07 31.50 1.06
C VAL A 309 10.82 32.18 2.41
N ASP A 310 9.54 32.34 2.80
CA ASP A 310 9.16 32.95 4.07
C ASP A 310 9.51 32.06 5.28
N PHE A 311 9.30 30.75 5.16
CA PHE A 311 9.54 29.80 6.24
C PHE A 311 11.02 29.52 6.52
N MET A 312 11.95 29.71 5.55
CA MET A 312 13.37 29.44 5.73
C MET A 312 13.97 30.32 6.82
N ASN A 313 14.91 29.78 7.60
CA ASN A 313 15.73 30.55 8.54
C ASN A 313 17.05 30.99 7.89
N GLU A 314 17.75 31.96 8.49
CA GLU A 314 18.97 32.55 7.92
C GLU A 314 20.13 31.56 7.77
N LYS A 315 20.12 30.43 8.50
CA LYS A 315 21.13 29.38 8.39
C LYS A 315 20.89 28.44 7.21
N ASP A 316 19.67 28.41 6.67
CA ASP A 316 19.37 27.58 5.52
C ASP A 316 20.06 28.13 4.28
N LYS A 317 20.43 27.23 3.36
CA LYS A 317 20.90 27.58 2.03
C LYS A 317 19.89 27.11 1.00
N PHE A 318 19.65 27.87 -0.04
CA PHE A 318 18.66 27.51 -1.04
C PHE A 318 19.00 27.92 -2.45
N ASN A 319 18.32 27.32 -3.40
CA ASN A 319 18.24 27.74 -4.79
C ASN A 319 16.83 27.50 -5.32
N ILE A 320 16.48 28.20 -6.42
CA ILE A 320 15.24 28.00 -7.16
C ILE A 320 15.61 27.71 -8.61
N ILE A 321 14.99 26.69 -9.18
CA ILE A 321 15.15 26.28 -10.58
C ILE A 321 13.76 26.22 -11.20
N ALA A 322 13.44 27.18 -12.07
CA ALA A 322 12.24 27.10 -12.90
C ALA A 322 12.57 26.32 -14.17
N PHE A 323 11.74 25.36 -14.53
CA PHE A 323 11.95 24.55 -15.72
C PHE A 323 10.72 24.50 -16.62
N SER A 324 11.00 24.41 -17.91
CA SER A 324 10.02 24.08 -18.96
C SER A 324 10.74 23.25 -20.03
N THR A 325 10.87 23.71 -21.27
CA THR A 325 11.73 23.07 -22.29
C THR A 325 13.21 23.10 -21.88
N GLY A 326 13.62 24.15 -21.18
CA GLY A 326 14.94 24.34 -20.53
C GLY A 326 14.78 24.68 -19.06
N ALA A 327 15.87 25.09 -18.40
CA ALA A 327 15.87 25.49 -17.01
C ALA A 327 16.48 26.87 -16.77
N LEU A 328 15.84 27.64 -15.88
CA LEU A 328 16.29 28.95 -15.42
C LEU A 328 16.61 28.87 -13.92
N ARG A 329 17.84 29.19 -13.54
CA ARG A 329 18.27 29.16 -12.14
C ARG A 329 18.22 30.55 -11.50
N PHE A 330 17.76 30.62 -10.28
CA PHE A 330 17.86 31.82 -9.44
C PHE A 330 19.32 32.21 -9.19
N ARG A 331 20.14 31.19 -8.83
CA ARG A 331 21.59 31.35 -8.64
C ARG A 331 22.35 30.16 -9.22
N THR A 332 23.64 30.33 -9.45
CA THR A 332 24.51 29.23 -9.90
C THR A 332 24.65 28.16 -8.86
N ASN A 333 24.77 28.54 -7.58
CA ASN A 333 24.92 27.64 -6.42
C ASN A 333 23.90 28.00 -5.34
N LEU A 334 23.77 27.12 -4.32
CA LEU A 334 23.01 27.38 -3.12
C LEU A 334 23.51 28.64 -2.40
N VAL A 335 22.61 29.53 -2.00
CA VAL A 335 22.92 30.76 -1.28
C VAL A 335 22.25 30.77 0.10
N PRO A 336 22.88 31.40 1.14
CA PRO A 336 22.23 31.55 2.43
C PRO A 336 20.91 32.31 2.34
N ALA A 337 19.92 31.91 3.14
CA ALA A 337 18.57 32.49 3.15
C ALA A 337 18.50 33.81 3.93
N THR A 338 19.44 34.72 3.67
CA THR A 338 19.45 36.08 4.23
C THR A 338 18.23 36.89 3.74
N ALA A 339 17.87 37.96 4.46
CA ALA A 339 16.77 38.84 4.07
C ALA A 339 16.94 39.34 2.62
N ALA A 340 18.13 39.80 2.24
CA ALA A 340 18.42 40.28 0.88
C ALA A 340 18.31 39.17 -0.19
N ALA A 341 18.73 37.92 0.14
CA ALA A 341 18.56 36.77 -0.76
C ALA A 341 17.10 36.40 -0.94
N LYS A 342 16.32 36.42 0.15
CA LYS A 342 14.86 36.19 0.13
C LYS A 342 14.13 37.23 -0.71
N ASP A 343 14.46 38.54 -0.57
CA ASP A 343 13.87 39.59 -1.38
C ASP A 343 14.20 39.43 -2.87
N SER A 344 15.45 39.09 -3.18
CA SER A 344 15.86 38.76 -4.55
C SER A 344 15.12 37.52 -5.09
N ALA A 345 14.88 36.52 -4.28
CA ALA A 345 14.13 35.32 -4.65
C ALA A 345 12.65 35.64 -4.92
N ARG A 346 12.00 36.47 -4.09
CA ARG A 346 10.63 36.94 -4.32
C ARG A 346 10.53 37.70 -5.65
N ALA A 347 11.50 38.56 -5.97
CA ALA A 347 11.54 39.24 -7.25
C ALA A 347 11.74 38.28 -8.43
N PHE A 348 12.54 37.23 -8.29
CA PHE A 348 12.71 36.18 -9.29
C PHE A 348 11.40 35.39 -9.49
N ILE A 349 10.76 34.96 -8.40
CA ILE A 349 9.50 34.23 -8.42
C ILE A 349 8.40 35.03 -9.12
N ALA A 350 8.30 36.33 -8.83
CA ALA A 350 7.29 37.21 -9.45
C ALA A 350 7.39 37.29 -10.97
N GLN A 351 8.61 37.11 -11.53
CA GLN A 351 8.86 37.16 -12.99
C GLN A 351 8.64 35.84 -13.72
N LEU A 352 8.35 34.72 -12.97
CA LEU A 352 8.10 33.44 -13.62
C LEU A 352 6.82 33.50 -14.46
N THR A 353 6.90 32.95 -15.67
CA THR A 353 5.78 32.89 -16.62
C THR A 353 5.70 31.50 -17.22
N ALA A 354 4.49 31.00 -17.42
CA ALA A 354 4.27 29.71 -18.02
C ALA A 354 4.52 29.74 -19.53
N LEU A 355 5.49 28.95 -19.99
CA LEU A 355 5.83 28.82 -21.41
C LEU A 355 6.67 27.57 -21.70
N GLY A 356 6.40 26.89 -22.81
CA GLY A 356 7.20 25.77 -23.31
C GLY A 356 6.66 24.40 -22.89
N LEU A 357 7.48 23.34 -23.03
CA LEU A 357 7.15 21.96 -22.78
C LEU A 357 7.77 21.48 -21.46
N THR A 358 7.29 20.38 -20.91
CA THR A 358 7.69 19.87 -19.59
C THR A 358 8.89 18.92 -19.71
N ASN A 359 10.09 19.35 -19.33
CA ASN A 359 11.34 18.60 -19.44
C ASN A 359 11.87 18.16 -18.07
N PHE A 360 11.40 17.03 -17.59
CA PHE A 360 11.83 16.44 -16.31
C PHE A 360 13.31 16.04 -16.30
N GLU A 361 13.85 15.62 -17.46
CA GLU A 361 15.26 15.26 -17.56
C GLU A 361 16.15 16.45 -17.22
N GLU A 362 15.86 17.63 -17.78
CA GLU A 362 16.62 18.85 -17.52
C GLU A 362 16.43 19.32 -16.06
N ALA A 363 15.21 19.26 -15.54
CA ALA A 363 14.92 19.60 -14.15
C ALA A 363 15.72 18.72 -13.16
N LEU A 364 15.77 17.41 -13.38
CA LEU A 364 16.55 16.47 -12.55
C LEU A 364 18.06 16.72 -12.68
N ARG A 365 18.57 16.95 -13.89
CA ARG A 365 20.00 17.27 -14.11
C ARG A 365 20.41 18.55 -13.39
N GLN A 366 19.59 19.58 -13.46
CA GLN A 366 19.88 20.87 -12.87
C GLN A 366 19.76 20.87 -11.35
N SER A 367 18.80 20.16 -10.80
CA SER A 367 18.58 20.09 -9.35
C SER A 367 19.56 19.18 -8.64
N LEU A 368 19.77 17.97 -9.16
CA LEU A 368 20.66 16.97 -8.55
C LEU A 368 22.13 17.18 -8.90
N GLY A 369 22.42 18.00 -9.93
CA GLY A 369 23.78 18.41 -10.29
C GLY A 369 24.35 19.55 -9.44
N GLN A 370 23.61 20.05 -8.44
CA GLN A 370 24.14 21.04 -7.51
C GLN A 370 25.04 20.38 -6.47
N SER A 371 25.98 21.17 -5.92
CA SER A 371 26.86 20.71 -4.86
C SER A 371 26.12 20.77 -3.53
N PHE A 372 25.64 19.62 -3.06
CA PHE A 372 25.12 19.45 -1.71
C PHE A 372 26.24 18.99 -0.78
N SER A 373 26.12 19.33 0.50
CA SER A 373 27.05 18.89 1.55
C SER A 373 26.65 17.53 2.09
N ASP A 374 27.55 16.56 2.14
CA ASP A 374 27.28 15.22 2.69
C ASP A 374 26.92 15.22 4.19
N SER A 375 27.28 16.28 4.90
CA SER A 375 27.04 16.41 6.35
C SER A 375 25.79 17.21 6.71
N ILE A 376 25.10 17.81 5.72
CA ILE A 376 23.94 18.68 5.91
C ILE A 376 22.71 18.02 5.29
N HIS A 377 21.55 18.22 5.90
CA HIS A 377 20.29 17.71 5.36
C HIS A 377 19.93 18.45 4.07
N SER A 378 19.93 17.73 2.96
CA SER A 378 19.64 18.24 1.61
C SER A 378 18.30 17.76 1.10
N ALA A 379 17.53 18.65 0.51
CA ALA A 379 16.23 18.32 -0.06
C ALA A 379 15.98 19.07 -1.39
N VAL A 380 15.32 18.36 -2.31
CA VAL A 380 14.76 18.92 -3.55
C VAL A 380 13.25 18.86 -3.45
N VAL A 381 12.57 20.00 -3.50
CA VAL A 381 11.12 20.11 -3.59
C VAL A 381 10.77 20.31 -5.06
N PHE A 382 10.06 19.36 -5.66
CA PHE A 382 9.80 19.28 -7.09
C PHE A 382 8.32 19.54 -7.39
N LEU A 383 7.98 20.79 -7.80
CA LEU A 383 6.59 21.21 -8.05
C LEU A 383 6.27 21.07 -9.54
N THR A 384 5.18 20.38 -9.88
CA THR A 384 4.72 20.18 -11.27
C THR A 384 3.22 19.92 -11.32
N ASP A 385 2.58 20.23 -12.46
CA ASP A 385 1.18 19.90 -12.74
C ASP A 385 1.03 18.87 -13.86
N GLY A 386 2.13 18.36 -14.41
CA GLY A 386 2.05 17.69 -15.68
C GLY A 386 2.83 16.39 -15.84
N LEU A 387 2.65 15.89 -17.05
CA LEU A 387 3.38 14.76 -17.59
C LEU A 387 4.64 15.25 -18.30
N PRO A 388 5.78 14.53 -18.21
CA PRO A 388 6.94 14.85 -19.03
C PRO A 388 6.59 14.80 -20.52
N SER A 389 6.77 15.91 -21.23
CA SER A 389 6.39 16.07 -22.63
C SER A 389 7.57 16.38 -23.57
N TRP A 390 8.77 16.62 -23.03
CA TRP A 390 9.99 16.91 -23.76
C TRP A 390 11.23 16.24 -23.15
N GLY A 391 12.23 15.92 -23.96
CA GLY A 391 13.40 15.16 -23.53
C GLY A 391 13.05 13.69 -23.25
N GLN A 392 13.55 13.15 -22.16
CA GLN A 392 13.15 11.82 -21.72
C GLN A 392 11.75 11.87 -21.10
N THR A 393 10.82 11.10 -21.68
CA THR A 393 9.43 11.02 -21.22
C THR A 393 9.05 9.67 -20.59
N ASN A 394 9.92 8.65 -20.73
CA ASN A 394 9.63 7.35 -20.12
C ASN A 394 9.89 7.40 -18.61
N PRO A 395 8.88 7.06 -17.78
CA PRO A 395 8.98 7.15 -16.32
C PRO A 395 10.14 6.33 -15.72
N ASP A 396 10.36 5.10 -16.17
CA ASP A 396 11.42 4.24 -15.64
C ASP A 396 12.81 4.79 -15.96
N SER A 397 12.99 5.37 -17.15
CA SER A 397 14.23 6.04 -17.56
C SER A 397 14.50 7.30 -16.74
N LEU A 398 13.47 8.06 -16.39
CA LEU A 398 13.57 9.24 -15.52
C LEU A 398 13.92 8.85 -14.09
N LEU A 399 13.30 7.80 -13.55
CA LEU A 399 13.63 7.27 -12.23
C LEU A 399 15.07 6.72 -12.17
N ALA A 400 15.53 6.03 -13.20
CA ALA A 400 16.91 5.57 -13.33
C ALA A 400 17.90 6.73 -13.44
N LEU A 401 17.54 7.79 -14.17
CA LEU A 401 18.33 9.01 -14.27
C LEU A 401 18.45 9.70 -12.91
N ALA A 402 17.34 9.89 -12.20
CA ALA A 402 17.34 10.48 -10.87
C ALA A 402 18.24 9.70 -9.90
N ALA A 403 18.13 8.37 -9.86
CA ALA A 403 18.98 7.52 -9.03
C ALA A 403 20.47 7.66 -9.37
N ARG A 404 20.82 7.76 -10.67
CA ARG A 404 22.20 7.92 -11.12
C ARG A 404 22.79 9.29 -10.79
N LEU A 405 21.97 10.35 -10.82
CA LEU A 405 22.40 11.71 -10.55
C LEU A 405 22.46 12.02 -9.05
N ASN A 406 21.68 11.33 -8.24
CA ASN A 406 21.53 11.59 -6.80
C ASN A 406 22.68 10.97 -5.98
N LEU A 407 23.91 11.39 -6.24
CA LEU A 407 25.11 10.90 -5.56
C LEU A 407 25.18 11.31 -4.08
N SER A 408 24.61 12.47 -3.75
CA SER A 408 24.57 13.00 -2.38
C SER A 408 23.41 12.47 -1.54
N HIS A 409 22.67 11.47 -2.05
CA HIS A 409 21.48 10.91 -1.38
C HIS A 409 20.47 11.97 -0.92
N THR A 410 20.33 13.04 -1.73
CA THR A 410 19.39 14.14 -1.50
C THR A 410 17.95 13.61 -1.58
N HIS A 411 17.11 13.98 -0.62
CA HIS A 411 15.70 13.59 -0.61
C HIS A 411 14.93 14.44 -1.63
N ILE A 412 14.10 13.79 -2.46
CA ILE A 412 13.23 14.49 -3.39
C ILE A 412 11.79 14.41 -2.88
N TYR A 413 11.14 15.56 -2.80
CA TYR A 413 9.76 15.73 -2.36
C TYR A 413 8.93 16.27 -3.51
N PRO A 414 8.32 15.42 -4.32
CA PRO A 414 7.44 15.86 -5.37
C PRO A 414 6.18 16.50 -4.80
N VAL A 415 5.74 17.58 -5.45
CA VAL A 415 4.49 18.27 -5.16
C VAL A 415 3.70 18.32 -6.48
N GLY A 416 2.65 17.52 -6.56
CA GLY A 416 1.75 17.48 -7.72
C GLY A 416 0.62 18.49 -7.54
N ILE A 417 0.45 19.41 -8.49
CA ILE A 417 -0.55 20.47 -8.49
C ILE A 417 -1.65 20.09 -9.47
N GLY A 418 -2.90 20.00 -9.03
CA GLY A 418 -4.04 19.58 -9.85
C GLY A 418 -4.12 18.05 -10.05
N GLU A 419 -5.07 17.60 -10.87
CA GLU A 419 -5.41 16.18 -11.01
C GLU A 419 -4.66 15.47 -12.16
N GLU A 420 -4.09 16.19 -13.10
CA GLU A 420 -3.55 15.67 -14.38
C GLU A 420 -2.08 15.20 -14.32
N ASN A 421 -1.55 14.90 -13.15
CA ASN A 421 -0.16 14.48 -12.95
C ASN A 421 0.09 12.98 -13.17
N ASP A 422 1.31 12.60 -13.56
CA ASP A 422 1.79 11.23 -13.38
C ASP A 422 2.12 10.97 -11.92
N TYR A 423 1.08 10.77 -11.12
CA TYR A 423 1.24 10.50 -9.70
C TYR A 423 2.02 9.22 -9.40
N THR A 424 2.08 8.26 -10.33
CA THR A 424 2.90 7.05 -10.19
C THR A 424 4.38 7.39 -10.30
N LEU A 425 4.77 8.18 -11.30
CA LEU A 425 6.14 8.67 -11.46
C LEU A 425 6.56 9.50 -10.24
N LEU A 426 5.73 10.47 -9.83
CA LEU A 426 6.03 11.36 -8.71
C LEU A 426 6.14 10.58 -7.38
N THR A 427 5.24 9.64 -7.11
CA THR A 427 5.31 8.79 -5.93
C THR A 427 6.61 7.97 -5.90
N ASN A 428 6.98 7.36 -7.03
CA ASN A 428 8.19 6.56 -7.12
C ASN A 428 9.46 7.43 -7.02
N LEU A 429 9.44 8.63 -7.59
CA LEU A 429 10.54 9.59 -7.47
C LEU A 429 10.79 9.97 -6.02
N GLY A 430 9.73 10.28 -5.27
CA GLY A 430 9.80 10.54 -3.83
C GLY A 430 10.29 9.32 -3.05
N LYS A 431 9.61 8.18 -3.14
CA LYS A 431 9.92 6.96 -2.39
C LYS A 431 11.37 6.49 -2.61
N ARG A 432 11.85 6.45 -3.86
CA ARG A 432 13.21 5.96 -4.18
C ARG A 432 14.32 6.89 -3.68
N SER A 433 14.02 8.16 -3.44
CA SER A 433 14.98 9.14 -2.90
C SER A 433 14.83 9.39 -1.40
N GLY A 434 13.96 8.66 -0.70
CA GLY A 434 13.70 8.83 0.73
C GLY A 434 12.81 10.02 1.08
N GLY A 435 12.13 10.62 0.08
CA GLY A 435 11.08 11.62 0.25
C GLY A 435 9.67 11.01 0.13
N PHE A 436 8.68 11.87 -0.08
CA PHE A 436 7.28 11.50 -0.29
C PHE A 436 6.59 12.52 -1.20
N LEU A 437 5.46 12.12 -1.79
CA LEU A 437 4.63 12.98 -2.63
C LEU A 437 3.64 13.79 -1.77
N THR A 438 3.52 15.09 -2.06
CA THR A 438 2.42 15.94 -1.62
C THR A 438 1.51 16.24 -2.82
N LYS A 439 0.19 16.13 -2.65
CA LYS A 439 -0.79 16.53 -3.66
C LYS A 439 -1.45 17.83 -3.23
N ILE A 440 -1.63 18.75 -4.16
CA ILE A 440 -2.35 20.01 -3.98
C ILE A 440 -3.53 20.00 -4.94
N THR A 441 -4.74 20.00 -4.39
CA THR A 441 -5.99 20.11 -5.16
C THR A 441 -6.49 21.55 -5.18
N ALA A 442 -7.54 21.83 -5.98
CA ALA A 442 -8.10 23.18 -6.10
C ALA A 442 -8.69 23.73 -4.79
N ASP A 443 -9.12 22.85 -3.88
CA ASP A 443 -9.74 23.21 -2.60
C ASP A 443 -8.73 23.39 -1.45
N ASP A 444 -7.46 23.05 -1.67
CA ASP A 444 -6.43 23.11 -0.64
C ASP A 444 -5.88 24.53 -0.47
N SER A 445 -5.61 24.92 0.77
CA SER A 445 -4.81 26.12 1.03
C SER A 445 -3.34 25.81 0.78
N ILE A 446 -2.81 26.29 -0.33
CA ILE A 446 -1.41 26.10 -0.72
C ILE A 446 -0.46 26.50 0.40
N HIS A 447 -0.72 27.63 1.07
CA HIS A 447 0.11 28.08 2.19
C HIS A 447 0.10 27.09 3.36
N ALA A 448 -1.05 26.47 3.67
CA ALA A 448 -1.14 25.47 4.73
C ALA A 448 -0.40 24.19 4.35
N GLU A 449 -0.59 23.68 3.13
CA GLU A 449 0.09 22.50 2.61
C GLU A 449 1.62 22.71 2.54
N MET A 450 2.07 23.87 2.06
CA MET A 450 3.50 24.20 2.00
C MET A 450 4.11 24.38 3.39
N LYS A 451 3.36 24.92 4.35
CA LYS A 451 3.78 25.00 5.74
C LYS A 451 3.95 23.61 6.37
N ASP A 452 3.01 22.72 6.10
CA ASP A 452 3.07 21.36 6.61
C ASP A 452 4.18 20.56 5.92
N LEU A 453 4.34 20.69 4.60
CA LEU A 453 5.49 20.12 3.89
C LEU A 453 6.81 20.67 4.44
N TYR A 454 6.94 21.99 4.62
CA TYR A 454 8.14 22.60 5.20
C TYR A 454 8.45 22.04 6.60
N ARG A 455 7.42 21.87 7.44
CA ARG A 455 7.59 21.24 8.75
C ARG A 455 8.04 19.79 8.65
N LEU A 456 7.46 19.02 7.72
CA LEU A 456 7.82 17.62 7.46
C LEU A 456 9.23 17.47 6.90
N LEU A 457 9.65 18.37 6.00
CA LEU A 457 11.04 18.41 5.49
C LEU A 457 12.08 18.53 6.60
N PHE A 458 11.69 19.11 7.74
CA PHE A 458 12.58 19.46 8.83
C PHE A 458 12.29 18.72 10.12
N LEU A 459 11.27 17.85 10.12
CA LEU A 459 11.10 16.93 11.23
C LEU A 459 12.28 15.95 11.26
N PRO A 460 12.79 15.70 12.46
CA PRO A 460 13.77 14.68 12.66
C PRO A 460 13.28 13.32 12.14
N LYS A 461 14.16 12.68 11.42
CA LYS A 461 13.96 11.28 11.02
C LYS A 461 14.77 10.39 11.92
N LEU A 462 14.15 9.32 12.39
CA LEU A 462 14.86 8.16 12.89
C LEU A 462 15.25 7.31 11.67
N ARG A 463 16.55 7.26 11.37
CA ARG A 463 17.13 6.54 10.23
C ARG A 463 17.72 5.21 10.67
N TYR A 464 17.89 4.26 9.74
CA TYR A 464 18.45 2.94 10.02
C TYR A 464 17.69 2.22 11.13
N VAL A 465 16.36 2.25 11.02
CA VAL A 465 15.47 1.66 12.02
C VAL A 465 15.68 0.16 12.11
N SER A 466 15.78 -0.34 13.32
CA SER A 466 15.78 -1.77 13.61
C SER A 466 14.94 -2.08 14.85
N PHE A 467 14.46 -3.31 14.93
CA PHE A 467 13.64 -3.79 16.04
C PHE A 467 14.25 -5.03 16.67
N ASP A 468 14.26 -5.05 17.99
CA ASP A 468 14.38 -6.24 18.81
C ASP A 468 13.03 -6.50 19.48
N TYR A 469 12.44 -7.65 19.23
CA TYR A 469 11.13 -8.03 19.74
C TYR A 469 11.20 -8.85 21.03
N GLY A 470 12.39 -8.96 21.62
CA GLY A 470 12.61 -9.70 22.88
C GLY A 470 12.28 -11.18 22.78
N ALA A 471 11.69 -11.72 23.84
CA ALA A 471 11.53 -13.15 24.03
C ALA A 471 10.46 -13.83 23.14
N ILE A 472 9.67 -13.07 22.35
CA ILE A 472 8.60 -13.67 21.52
C ILE A 472 9.14 -14.47 20.34
N GLY A 473 10.43 -14.32 19.98
CA GLY A 473 11.00 -15.00 18.82
C GLY A 473 10.33 -14.59 17.52
N ALA A 474 10.23 -13.26 17.27
CA ALA A 474 9.63 -12.72 16.04
C ALA A 474 10.47 -13.09 14.81
N TYR A 475 9.79 -13.39 13.70
CA TYR A 475 10.42 -13.71 12.43
C TYR A 475 9.50 -13.37 11.26
N ASP A 476 10.08 -13.35 10.04
CA ASP A 476 9.38 -12.99 8.79
C ASP A 476 8.62 -11.65 8.93
N VAL A 477 9.38 -10.63 9.37
CA VAL A 477 8.87 -9.30 9.69
C VAL A 477 8.92 -8.40 8.47
N HIS A 478 7.87 -7.65 8.24
CA HIS A 478 7.71 -6.70 7.13
C HIS A 478 7.29 -5.32 7.66
N PRO A 479 7.68 -4.23 6.96
CA PRO A 479 8.56 -4.17 5.79
C PRO A 479 10.01 -4.54 6.15
N SER A 480 10.80 -4.97 5.16
CA SER A 480 12.23 -5.21 5.31
C SER A 480 12.95 -4.75 4.04
N PRO A 481 13.86 -3.75 4.11
CA PRO A 481 14.28 -3.03 5.31
C PRO A 481 13.17 -2.13 5.89
N PHE A 482 13.32 -1.73 7.16
CA PHE A 482 12.40 -0.77 7.77
C PHE A 482 12.62 0.63 7.18
N PRO A 483 11.54 1.41 6.94
CA PRO A 483 11.65 2.77 6.44
C PRO A 483 12.17 3.73 7.52
N ASP A 484 12.73 4.85 7.10
CA ASP A 484 12.95 6.00 7.95
C ASP A 484 11.62 6.55 8.47
N VAL A 485 11.58 7.01 9.72
CA VAL A 485 10.35 7.48 10.38
C VAL A 485 10.55 8.89 10.93
N TYR A 486 9.61 9.79 10.65
CA TYR A 486 9.64 11.14 11.20
C TYR A 486 9.23 11.18 12.67
N ALA A 487 9.73 12.18 13.41
CA ALA A 487 9.26 12.45 14.76
C ALA A 487 7.76 12.72 14.78
N GLY A 488 7.05 12.07 15.69
CA GLY A 488 5.61 12.15 15.80
C GLY A 488 4.83 11.19 14.90
N ASP A 489 5.49 10.52 13.96
CA ASP A 489 4.88 9.50 13.12
C ASP A 489 5.06 8.10 13.69
N GLN A 490 4.51 7.11 13.01
CA GLN A 490 4.58 5.71 13.39
C GLN A 490 5.19 4.86 12.27
N ILE A 491 5.84 3.78 12.70
CA ILE A 491 6.15 2.66 11.83
C ILE A 491 5.20 1.51 12.14
N LEU A 492 4.61 0.95 11.09
CA LEU A 492 3.78 -0.23 11.14
C LEU A 492 4.61 -1.43 10.70
N THR A 493 4.78 -2.38 11.61
CA THR A 493 5.45 -3.65 11.30
C THR A 493 4.49 -4.82 11.50
N THR A 494 4.68 -5.87 10.72
CA THR A 494 3.91 -7.11 10.85
C THR A 494 4.84 -8.30 10.71
N GLY A 495 4.56 -9.36 11.42
CA GLY A 495 5.42 -10.54 11.44
C GLY A 495 4.73 -11.73 12.07
N ARG A 496 5.51 -12.78 12.25
CA ARG A 496 5.11 -13.98 12.98
C ARG A 496 5.95 -14.09 14.25
N PHE A 497 5.45 -14.81 15.26
CA PHE A 497 6.19 -15.04 16.50
C PHE A 497 6.03 -16.48 17.01
N ALA A 498 6.99 -16.90 17.84
CA ALA A 498 7.04 -18.27 18.31
C ALA A 498 6.22 -18.48 19.58
N THR A 499 6.32 -17.56 20.54
CA THR A 499 5.69 -17.65 21.86
C THR A 499 5.01 -16.34 22.23
N GLY A 500 3.76 -16.41 22.71
CA GLY A 500 3.07 -15.25 23.23
C GLY A 500 3.54 -14.85 24.63
N GLY A 501 3.12 -13.67 25.05
CA GLY A 501 3.44 -13.10 26.35
C GLY A 501 3.74 -11.62 26.30
N THR A 502 4.17 -11.07 27.41
CA THR A 502 4.65 -9.69 27.47
C THR A 502 6.15 -9.67 27.17
N ALA A 503 6.56 -8.83 26.23
CA ALA A 503 7.97 -8.68 25.85
C ALA A 503 8.37 -7.21 25.82
N THR A 504 9.62 -6.94 26.16
CA THR A 504 10.22 -5.63 25.90
C THR A 504 10.56 -5.53 24.42
N VAL A 505 9.84 -4.70 23.69
CA VAL A 505 10.18 -4.37 22.30
C VAL A 505 11.07 -3.15 22.31
N ARG A 506 12.19 -3.25 21.59
CA ARG A 506 13.16 -2.17 21.46
C ARG A 506 13.29 -1.75 20.01
N MET A 507 12.96 -0.50 19.73
CA MET A 507 13.18 0.16 18.44
C MET A 507 14.43 1.00 18.53
N THR A 508 15.38 0.83 17.62
CA THR A 508 16.61 1.64 17.57
C THR A 508 16.76 2.30 16.21
N GLY A 509 17.57 3.35 16.17
CA GLY A 509 17.91 4.07 14.95
C GLY A 509 18.83 5.24 15.24
N THR A 510 19.05 6.08 14.23
CA THR A 510 19.92 7.26 14.34
C THR A 510 19.13 8.52 14.00
N ALA A 511 19.15 9.52 14.88
CA ALA A 511 18.54 10.82 14.64
C ALA A 511 19.59 11.92 14.77
N GLY A 512 19.81 12.72 13.71
CA GLY A 512 20.84 13.77 13.69
C GLY A 512 22.25 13.24 13.96
N GLY A 513 22.58 12.03 13.48
CA GLY A 513 23.87 11.38 13.72
C GLY A 513 24.02 10.73 15.11
N THR A 514 23.03 10.86 16.00
CA THR A 514 23.05 10.30 17.35
C THR A 514 22.20 9.04 17.44
N PRO A 515 22.73 7.91 17.97
CA PRO A 515 21.94 6.70 18.22
C PRO A 515 20.79 6.98 19.20
N ARG A 516 19.61 6.46 18.90
CA ARG A 516 18.41 6.54 19.73
C ARG A 516 17.83 5.14 19.93
N ALA A 517 17.24 4.92 21.09
CA ALA A 517 16.55 3.69 21.43
C ALA A 517 15.26 4.01 22.20
N PHE A 518 14.20 3.29 21.85
CA PHE A 518 12.88 3.38 22.48
C PHE A 518 12.46 1.98 22.89
N GLU A 519 12.02 1.83 24.12
CA GLU A 519 11.61 0.54 24.67
C GLU A 519 10.20 0.65 25.23
N GLU A 520 9.40 -0.39 25.02
CA GLU A 520 8.04 -0.50 25.55
C GLU A 520 7.74 -1.96 25.90
N GLN A 521 6.95 -2.17 26.96
CA GLN A 521 6.39 -3.47 27.30
C GLN A 521 5.15 -3.70 26.42
N VAL A 522 5.22 -4.69 25.53
CA VAL A 522 4.17 -5.00 24.57
C VAL A 522 3.61 -6.39 24.85
N VAL A 523 2.29 -6.50 24.86
CA VAL A 523 1.60 -7.78 25.03
C VAL A 523 1.33 -8.40 23.66
N PHE A 524 1.89 -9.59 23.42
CA PHE A 524 1.61 -10.43 22.26
C PHE A 524 0.71 -11.58 22.71
N ALA A 525 -0.61 -11.40 22.57
CA ALA A 525 -1.57 -12.39 23.01
C ALA A 525 -1.55 -13.63 22.12
N ASP A 526 -1.49 -14.82 22.73
CA ASP A 526 -1.54 -16.10 21.99
C ASP A 526 -2.94 -16.44 21.44
N THR A 527 -3.98 -15.74 21.90
CA THR A 527 -5.38 -16.17 21.76
C THR A 527 -6.35 -15.10 21.29
N ASP A 528 -5.86 -14.04 20.62
CA ASP A 528 -6.78 -13.09 20.01
C ASP A 528 -7.30 -13.64 18.66
N HIS A 529 -8.46 -14.30 18.71
CA HIS A 529 -9.07 -14.97 17.57
C HIS A 529 -9.95 -14.05 16.71
N ALA A 530 -10.22 -12.83 17.20
CA ALA A 530 -11.18 -11.92 16.58
C ALA A 530 -10.64 -11.25 15.31
N LEU A 531 -9.33 -11.17 15.14
CA LEU A 531 -8.70 -10.32 14.12
C LEU A 531 -7.95 -11.10 13.03
N ARG A 532 -8.64 -12.01 12.31
CA ARG A 532 -8.06 -12.68 11.13
C ARG A 532 -7.43 -11.72 10.12
N ALA A 533 -7.86 -10.45 10.10
CA ALA A 533 -7.27 -9.40 9.29
C ALA A 533 -5.76 -9.22 9.54
N VAL A 534 -5.24 -9.54 10.74
CA VAL A 534 -3.81 -9.49 11.07
C VAL A 534 -2.99 -10.43 10.18
N SER A 535 -3.42 -11.69 10.03
CA SER A 535 -2.72 -12.66 9.17
C SER A 535 -2.83 -12.29 7.69
N ARG A 536 -3.98 -11.76 7.27
CA ARG A 536 -4.20 -11.29 5.89
C ARG A 536 -3.31 -10.09 5.58
N TYR A 537 -3.19 -9.15 6.52
CA TYR A 537 -2.30 -8.00 6.39
C TYR A 537 -0.84 -8.42 6.24
N TRP A 538 -0.39 -9.37 7.07
CA TRP A 538 0.95 -9.95 6.94
C TRP A 538 1.15 -10.60 5.56
N GLY A 539 0.17 -11.41 5.11
CA GLY A 539 0.20 -12.03 3.79
C GLY A 539 0.30 -11.01 2.65
N ALA A 540 -0.46 -9.90 2.75
CA ALA A 540 -0.43 -8.82 1.79
C ALA A 540 0.95 -8.13 1.75
N ARG A 541 1.55 -7.80 2.90
CA ARG A 541 2.90 -7.20 2.97
C ARG A 541 3.98 -8.13 2.41
N LYS A 542 3.86 -9.43 2.65
CA LYS A 542 4.77 -10.41 2.06
C LYS A 542 4.60 -10.52 0.54
N ILE A 543 3.37 -10.55 0.05
CA ILE A 543 3.08 -10.51 -1.38
C ILE A 543 3.68 -9.25 -2.02
N GLU A 544 3.48 -8.09 -1.42
CA GLU A 544 4.02 -6.81 -1.89
C GLU A 544 5.55 -6.85 -2.04
N SER A 545 6.25 -7.38 -1.05
CA SER A 545 7.71 -7.52 -1.13
C SER A 545 8.17 -8.45 -2.27
N ILE A 546 7.38 -9.48 -2.60
CA ILE A 546 7.68 -10.36 -3.74
C ILE A 546 7.35 -9.67 -5.07
N LEU A 547 6.25 -8.90 -5.12
CA LEU A 547 5.90 -8.10 -6.31
C LEU A 547 6.95 -7.03 -6.62
N GLU A 548 7.54 -6.41 -5.60
CA GLU A 548 8.69 -5.50 -5.77
C GLU A 548 9.91 -6.21 -6.36
N LEU A 549 10.20 -7.44 -5.91
CA LEU A 549 11.26 -8.27 -6.50
C LEU A 549 10.96 -8.63 -7.95
N ILE A 550 9.71 -8.97 -8.28
CA ILE A 550 9.27 -9.21 -9.66
C ILE A 550 9.48 -7.94 -10.52
N GLY A 551 9.16 -6.77 -9.98
CA GLY A 551 9.40 -5.49 -10.67
C GLY A 551 10.87 -5.21 -10.96
N GLN A 552 11.79 -5.68 -10.11
CA GLN A 552 13.24 -5.50 -10.25
C GLN A 552 13.89 -6.56 -11.13
N MET A 553 13.44 -7.82 -11.04
CA MET A 553 14.10 -8.99 -11.64
C MET A 553 13.34 -9.56 -12.85
N GLY A 554 12.12 -9.08 -13.11
CA GLY A 554 11.19 -9.63 -14.08
C GLY A 554 10.33 -10.77 -13.50
N GLU A 555 9.35 -11.23 -14.29
CA GLU A 555 8.42 -12.28 -13.91
C GLU A 555 9.09 -13.67 -13.92
N LEU A 556 9.83 -13.97 -12.87
CA LEU A 556 10.33 -15.32 -12.65
C LEU A 556 9.19 -16.22 -12.17
N LYS A 557 9.05 -17.40 -12.78
CA LYS A 557 7.95 -18.33 -12.49
C LYS A 557 7.85 -18.66 -11.00
N GLU A 558 8.96 -18.83 -10.32
CA GLU A 558 9.04 -19.16 -8.90
C GLU A 558 8.49 -18.05 -8.01
N LEU A 559 8.70 -16.78 -8.37
CA LEU A 559 8.17 -15.63 -7.63
C LEU A 559 6.65 -15.50 -7.87
N VAL A 560 6.22 -15.67 -9.12
CA VAL A 560 4.78 -15.63 -9.48
C VAL A 560 4.03 -16.77 -8.77
N ASP A 561 4.56 -17.99 -8.77
CA ASP A 561 3.95 -19.14 -8.08
C ASP A 561 3.87 -18.90 -6.55
N GLN A 562 4.86 -18.22 -5.94
CA GLN A 562 4.82 -17.83 -4.53
C GLN A 562 3.71 -16.79 -4.26
N VAL A 563 3.58 -15.77 -5.11
CA VAL A 563 2.48 -14.78 -4.99
C VAL A 563 1.13 -15.47 -5.07
N ILE A 564 0.93 -16.39 -6.03
CA ILE A 564 -0.32 -17.15 -6.18
C ILE A 564 -0.61 -18.01 -4.94
N ALA A 565 0.39 -18.73 -4.43
CA ALA A 565 0.24 -19.57 -3.24
C ALA A 565 -0.14 -18.74 -1.99
N LEU A 566 0.52 -17.60 -1.77
CA LEU A 566 0.19 -16.69 -0.68
C LEU A 566 -1.19 -16.07 -0.86
N SER A 567 -1.55 -15.65 -2.08
CA SER A 567 -2.86 -15.11 -2.41
C SER A 567 -3.99 -16.10 -2.06
N ILE A 568 -3.83 -17.37 -2.42
CA ILE A 568 -4.81 -18.43 -2.09
C ILE A 568 -4.86 -18.66 -0.56
N THR A 569 -3.71 -18.72 0.11
CA THR A 569 -3.62 -19.03 1.54
C THR A 569 -4.25 -17.93 2.40
N TYR A 570 -3.96 -16.68 2.09
CA TYR A 570 -4.40 -15.52 2.90
C TYR A 570 -5.65 -14.84 2.33
N SER A 571 -6.17 -15.33 1.20
CA SER A 571 -7.31 -14.71 0.50
C SER A 571 -7.05 -13.23 0.19
N VAL A 572 -5.86 -12.92 -0.32
CA VAL A 572 -5.43 -11.57 -0.75
C VAL A 572 -5.44 -11.53 -2.26
N LEU A 573 -6.21 -10.61 -2.83
CA LEU A 573 -6.27 -10.45 -4.29
C LEU A 573 -4.95 -9.89 -4.83
N THR A 574 -4.51 -10.38 -5.99
CA THR A 574 -3.25 -9.97 -6.63
C THR A 574 -3.43 -9.85 -8.15
N PRO A 575 -2.49 -9.23 -8.89
CA PRO A 575 -2.54 -9.21 -10.35
C PRO A 575 -2.59 -10.60 -11.01
N TYR A 576 -2.15 -11.65 -10.30
CA TYR A 576 -2.10 -13.04 -10.80
C TYR A 576 -3.27 -13.90 -10.36
N THR A 577 -4.19 -13.39 -9.54
CA THR A 577 -5.33 -14.14 -9.00
C THR A 577 -6.63 -13.38 -9.14
N ALA A 578 -7.74 -14.08 -9.04
CA ALA A 578 -9.08 -13.51 -9.04
C ALA A 578 -9.99 -14.25 -8.06
N PHE A 579 -10.97 -13.55 -7.51
CA PHE A 579 -12.06 -14.15 -6.75
C PHE A 579 -13.18 -14.52 -7.71
N LEU A 580 -13.59 -15.78 -7.71
CA LEU A 580 -14.64 -16.32 -8.55
C LEU A 580 -15.78 -16.86 -7.69
N VAL A 581 -17.00 -16.38 -7.92
CA VAL A 581 -18.22 -16.95 -7.36
C VAL A 581 -18.93 -17.77 -8.45
N VAL A 582 -19.36 -18.96 -8.10
CA VAL A 582 -20.06 -19.88 -8.99
C VAL A 582 -21.29 -20.40 -8.29
N GLU A 583 -22.42 -20.44 -8.97
CA GLU A 583 -23.64 -21.06 -8.45
C GLU A 583 -23.36 -22.52 -8.03
N PRO A 584 -23.75 -22.95 -6.82
CA PRO A 584 -23.67 -24.36 -6.44
C PRO A 584 -24.48 -25.20 -7.40
N SER A 585 -23.87 -26.21 -8.07
CA SER A 585 -24.58 -27.11 -8.93
C SER A 585 -25.69 -27.84 -8.15
N THR A 586 -26.94 -27.72 -8.58
CA THR A 586 -28.10 -28.43 -8.04
C THR A 586 -28.14 -29.92 -8.43
N GLY A 587 -26.99 -30.53 -8.70
CA GLY A 587 -26.85 -31.96 -8.92
C GLY A 587 -26.47 -32.62 -7.59
N SER A 588 -27.26 -33.55 -7.13
CA SER A 588 -27.00 -34.36 -5.95
C SER A 588 -25.64 -35.07 -6.08
N SER A 589 -24.64 -34.47 -5.50
CA SER A 589 -23.48 -35.14 -5.00
C SER A 589 -23.25 -34.57 -3.59
N THR A 590 -23.54 -35.39 -2.63
CA THR A 590 -23.05 -35.35 -1.25
C THR A 590 -21.53 -35.33 -1.29
N ASP A 591 -20.98 -34.14 -1.53
CA ASP A 591 -19.63 -33.78 -1.19
C ASP A 591 -19.66 -32.31 -0.74
N VAL A 592 -20.36 -32.08 0.37
CA VAL A 592 -19.94 -31.07 1.33
C VAL A 592 -18.70 -31.68 1.95
N GLU A 593 -17.56 -31.51 1.31
CA GLU A 593 -16.30 -31.58 2.03
C GLU A 593 -16.43 -30.55 3.15
N ALA A 594 -16.67 -31.04 4.36
CA ALA A 594 -16.25 -30.34 5.58
C ALA A 594 -14.85 -29.82 5.31
N PRO A 595 -14.46 -28.61 5.79
CA PRO A 595 -13.12 -28.12 5.58
C PRO A 595 -12.15 -29.23 5.99
N ALA A 596 -11.67 -29.97 4.98
CA ALA A 596 -10.67 -30.99 5.19
C ALA A 596 -9.56 -30.28 5.94
N GLU A 597 -9.12 -30.85 7.05
CA GLU A 597 -7.89 -30.47 7.71
C GLU A 597 -6.89 -30.24 6.59
N LYS A 598 -6.52 -28.96 6.33
CA LYS A 598 -5.54 -28.65 5.27
C LYS A 598 -4.31 -29.45 5.63
N PRO A 599 -3.83 -30.35 4.76
CA PRO A 599 -2.62 -31.09 5.05
C PRO A 599 -1.54 -30.04 5.38
N VAL A 600 -0.71 -30.29 6.37
CA VAL A 600 0.42 -29.44 6.73
C VAL A 600 1.15 -29.15 5.44
N ALA A 601 1.05 -27.93 4.93
CA ALA A 601 1.53 -27.58 3.60
C ALA A 601 3.06 -27.57 3.61
N PHE A 602 3.68 -28.20 2.59
CA PHE A 602 5.12 -28.09 2.38
C PHE A 602 5.54 -26.62 2.26
N SER A 603 6.43 -26.16 3.15
CA SER A 603 6.92 -24.78 3.13
C SER A 603 8.40 -24.70 3.51
N LEU A 604 9.07 -23.69 2.97
CA LEU A 604 10.42 -23.27 3.33
C LEU A 604 10.37 -21.79 3.67
N ASP A 605 10.64 -21.43 4.91
CA ASP A 605 10.58 -20.05 5.37
C ASP A 605 11.85 -19.28 5.01
N GLN A 606 11.77 -17.93 5.00
CA GLN A 606 12.95 -17.09 4.88
C GLN A 606 13.83 -17.28 6.10
N ASN A 607 15.15 -17.41 5.86
CA ASN A 607 16.11 -17.48 6.96
C ASN A 607 16.12 -16.21 7.79
N TYR A 608 16.34 -16.33 9.08
CA TYR A 608 16.43 -15.19 9.99
C TYR A 608 17.61 -15.34 10.96
N PRO A 609 18.41 -14.27 11.12
CA PRO A 609 18.40 -13.01 10.40
C PRO A 609 18.76 -13.16 8.91
N ASN A 610 18.34 -12.17 8.08
CA ASN A 610 18.78 -12.02 6.70
C ASN A 610 18.77 -10.52 6.32
N PRO A 611 19.91 -9.88 6.05
CA PRO A 611 21.28 -10.41 6.08
C PRO A 611 21.70 -10.95 7.45
N PHE A 612 22.67 -11.86 7.47
CA PHE A 612 23.14 -12.52 8.71
C PHE A 612 24.66 -12.49 8.87
N ASN A 613 25.15 -12.58 10.14
CA ASN A 613 26.56 -12.62 10.50
C ASN A 613 26.78 -13.41 11.81
N PRO A 614 27.53 -14.49 11.84
CA PRO A 614 27.79 -15.41 10.75
C PRO A 614 26.73 -16.49 10.61
N SER A 615 25.71 -16.55 11.51
CA SER A 615 24.73 -17.63 11.54
C SER A 615 23.31 -17.17 11.28
N THR A 616 22.51 -18.07 10.71
CA THR A 616 21.09 -17.85 10.43
C THR A 616 20.28 -19.11 10.64
N THR A 617 19.01 -18.95 10.97
CA THR A 617 18.06 -20.03 11.20
C THR A 617 17.10 -20.16 10.01
N ILE A 618 16.90 -21.36 9.52
CA ILE A 618 16.00 -21.70 8.41
C ILE A 618 14.90 -22.62 8.99
N ARG A 619 13.64 -22.20 8.87
CA ARG A 619 12.47 -23.00 9.25
C ARG A 619 11.85 -23.61 8.00
N TYR A 620 11.36 -24.83 8.09
CA TYR A 620 10.69 -25.51 6.99
C TYR A 620 9.65 -26.51 7.49
N THR A 621 8.65 -26.75 6.67
CA THR A 621 7.55 -27.68 6.97
C THR A 621 7.47 -28.74 5.88
N ILE A 622 7.29 -29.98 6.28
CA ILE A 622 7.17 -31.15 5.39
C ILE A 622 5.71 -31.60 5.42
N SER A 623 5.13 -31.75 4.25
CA SER A 623 3.77 -32.26 4.07
C SER A 623 3.79 -33.78 3.79
N GLY A 624 2.69 -34.46 4.09
CA GLY A 624 2.45 -35.87 3.76
C GLY A 624 2.06 -36.73 4.96
N SER A 625 1.59 -37.92 4.71
CA SER A 625 1.16 -38.89 5.74
C SER A 625 2.23 -39.93 6.10
N THR A 626 3.34 -39.96 5.38
CA THR A 626 4.43 -40.96 5.54
C THR A 626 5.79 -40.28 5.62
N GLN A 627 6.78 -40.96 6.22
CA GLN A 627 8.16 -40.50 6.22
C GLN A 627 8.71 -40.36 4.78
N GLY A 628 9.35 -39.24 4.49
CA GLY A 628 10.00 -38.95 3.22
C GLY A 628 11.46 -38.56 3.38
N HIS A 629 12.28 -38.83 2.38
CA HIS A 629 13.63 -38.32 2.37
C HIS A 629 13.64 -36.82 2.12
N VAL A 630 14.26 -36.06 3.01
CA VAL A 630 14.29 -34.60 3.02
C VAL A 630 15.72 -34.13 2.83
N THR A 631 15.92 -33.20 1.90
CA THR A 631 17.21 -32.53 1.72
C THR A 631 17.06 -31.02 1.83
N LEU A 632 17.95 -30.38 2.55
CA LEU A 632 18.10 -28.93 2.62
C LEU A 632 19.57 -28.59 2.34
N TYR A 633 19.83 -28.04 1.15
CA TYR A 633 21.17 -27.70 0.68
C TYR A 633 21.32 -26.19 0.50
N VAL A 634 22.54 -25.69 0.73
CA VAL A 634 22.96 -24.33 0.40
C VAL A 634 23.82 -24.36 -0.86
N TYR A 635 23.54 -23.42 -1.77
CA TYR A 635 24.24 -23.23 -3.02
C TYR A 635 24.79 -21.80 -3.15
N ASP A 636 25.89 -21.64 -3.85
CA ASP A 636 26.33 -20.31 -4.30
C ASP A 636 25.52 -19.86 -5.54
N MET A 637 25.72 -18.62 -5.97
CA MET A 637 25.01 -18.04 -7.13
C MET A 637 25.37 -18.71 -8.48
N LEU A 638 26.40 -19.55 -8.51
CA LEU A 638 26.77 -20.37 -9.68
C LEU A 638 26.12 -21.77 -9.65
N GLY A 639 25.27 -22.05 -8.64
CA GLY A 639 24.59 -23.33 -8.49
C GLY A 639 25.46 -24.45 -7.90
N ARG A 640 26.65 -24.15 -7.39
CA ARG A 640 27.52 -25.14 -6.73
C ARG A 640 27.06 -25.33 -5.28
N ARG A 641 26.90 -26.60 -4.86
CA ARG A 641 26.53 -26.90 -3.48
C ARG A 641 27.66 -26.49 -2.53
N VAL A 642 27.29 -25.69 -1.52
CA VAL A 642 28.21 -25.16 -0.50
C VAL A 642 28.10 -25.95 0.80
N ARG A 643 26.86 -26.21 1.24
CA ARG A 643 26.58 -26.88 2.52
C ARG A 643 25.36 -27.78 2.44
N THR A 644 25.48 -28.94 3.10
CA THR A 644 24.35 -29.81 3.40
C THR A 644 23.86 -29.53 4.84
N LEU A 645 22.64 -28.98 4.97
CA LEU A 645 22.05 -28.72 6.27
C LEU A 645 21.21 -29.88 6.77
N VAL A 646 20.48 -30.54 5.85
CA VAL A 646 19.61 -31.70 6.13
C VAL A 646 19.73 -32.69 4.96
N ALA A 647 19.87 -34.00 5.26
CA ALA A 647 19.80 -35.09 4.30
C ALA A 647 19.39 -36.37 5.04
N GLU A 648 18.10 -36.46 5.45
CA GLU A 648 17.60 -37.55 6.29
C GLU A 648 16.12 -37.83 6.07
N TRP A 649 15.63 -38.95 6.56
CA TRP A 649 14.21 -39.30 6.55
C TRP A 649 13.47 -38.56 7.68
N LYS A 650 12.42 -37.80 7.33
CA LYS A 650 11.58 -37.08 8.30
C LYS A 650 10.11 -37.35 8.06
N SER A 651 9.33 -37.33 9.15
CA SER A 651 7.88 -37.34 9.10
C SER A 651 7.32 -35.95 8.74
N ALA A 652 6.03 -35.86 8.40
CA ALA A 652 5.36 -34.58 8.27
C ALA A 652 5.49 -33.77 9.58
N GLY A 653 5.77 -32.47 9.46
CA GLY A 653 5.99 -31.59 10.60
C GLY A 653 6.83 -30.36 10.26
N SER A 654 6.99 -29.48 11.25
CA SER A 654 7.82 -28.29 11.14
C SER A 654 9.17 -28.50 11.80
N TYR A 655 10.25 -28.06 11.12
CA TYR A 655 11.62 -28.28 11.50
C TYR A 655 12.45 -27.00 11.41
N VAL A 656 13.61 -27.02 12.03
CA VAL A 656 14.56 -25.89 12.05
C VAL A 656 15.94 -26.40 11.69
N ALA A 657 16.63 -25.68 10.80
CA ALA A 657 18.04 -25.88 10.52
C ALA A 657 18.81 -24.57 10.73
N VAL A 658 20.05 -24.66 11.17
CA VAL A 658 20.93 -23.50 11.37
C VAL A 658 22.08 -23.59 10.39
N TRP A 659 22.41 -22.49 9.74
CA TRP A 659 23.63 -22.35 8.94
C TRP A 659 24.56 -21.32 9.56
N ASP A 660 25.79 -21.68 9.78
CA ASP A 660 26.85 -20.91 10.41
C ASP A 660 27.77 -20.17 9.43
N GLY A 661 27.41 -20.11 8.16
CA GLY A 661 28.20 -19.48 7.11
C GLY A 661 29.46 -20.27 6.75
N THR A 662 29.47 -21.63 6.93
CA THR A 662 30.58 -22.50 6.53
C THR A 662 30.17 -23.48 5.44
N ASP A 663 31.15 -24.00 4.68
CA ASP A 663 30.93 -25.06 3.70
C ASP A 663 30.86 -26.46 4.36
N ASP A 664 30.70 -27.53 3.56
CA ASP A 664 30.64 -28.93 4.06
C ASP A 664 31.96 -29.39 4.76
N HIS A 665 33.06 -28.65 4.61
CA HIS A 665 34.34 -28.91 5.28
C HIS A 665 34.54 -28.02 6.53
N GLY A 666 33.54 -27.22 6.92
CA GLY A 666 33.61 -26.29 8.05
C GLY A 666 34.43 -25.02 7.78
N LYS A 667 34.81 -24.76 6.51
CA LYS A 667 35.54 -23.57 6.14
C LYS A 667 34.56 -22.40 5.94
N PRO A 668 34.84 -21.21 6.50
CA PRO A 668 34.03 -20.02 6.27
C PRO A 668 33.92 -19.66 4.79
N VAL A 669 32.70 -19.36 4.32
CA VAL A 669 32.46 -18.91 2.95
C VAL A 669 32.47 -17.39 2.86
N ALA A 670 32.63 -16.81 1.67
CA ALA A 670 32.68 -15.35 1.47
C ALA A 670 31.34 -14.67 1.74
N SER A 671 31.38 -13.39 2.09
CA SER A 671 30.17 -12.55 2.10
C SER A 671 29.54 -12.52 0.71
N GLY A 672 28.21 -12.59 0.65
CA GLY A 672 27.47 -12.62 -0.61
C GLY A 672 26.12 -13.30 -0.51
N SER A 673 25.47 -13.45 -1.66
CA SER A 673 24.17 -14.11 -1.77
C SER A 673 24.35 -15.62 -1.96
N TYR A 674 23.50 -16.38 -1.26
CA TYR A 674 23.42 -17.85 -1.31
C TYR A 674 21.97 -18.28 -1.52
N VAL A 675 21.76 -19.41 -2.17
CA VAL A 675 20.44 -20.02 -2.34
C VAL A 675 20.38 -21.27 -1.47
N TYR A 676 19.32 -21.42 -0.67
CA TYR A 676 19.04 -22.69 -0.01
C TYR A 676 17.79 -23.33 -0.60
N ARG A 677 17.86 -24.67 -0.75
CA ARG A 677 16.82 -25.45 -1.41
C ARG A 677 16.40 -26.64 -0.54
N LEU A 678 15.09 -26.70 -0.27
CA LEU A 678 14.45 -27.83 0.38
C LEU A 678 13.81 -28.73 -0.66
N THR A 679 13.99 -30.06 -0.52
CA THR A 679 13.30 -31.06 -1.34
C THR A 679 12.73 -32.16 -0.46
N SER A 680 11.47 -32.53 -0.66
CA SER A 680 10.79 -33.64 0.05
C SER A 680 9.60 -34.14 -0.76
N GLY A 681 9.52 -35.45 -1.01
CA GLY A 681 8.35 -36.09 -1.62
C GLY A 681 7.95 -35.52 -2.99
N GLY A 682 8.93 -35.09 -3.80
CA GLY A 682 8.67 -34.44 -5.10
C GLY A 682 8.40 -32.93 -5.02
N ASN A 683 8.22 -32.37 -3.83
CA ASN A 683 8.09 -30.93 -3.62
C ASN A 683 9.48 -30.29 -3.51
N VAL A 684 9.65 -29.10 -4.10
CA VAL A 684 10.89 -28.31 -4.07
C VAL A 684 10.57 -26.87 -3.75
N ALA A 685 11.31 -26.27 -2.82
CA ALA A 685 11.27 -24.84 -2.53
C ALA A 685 12.71 -24.30 -2.41
N SER A 686 12.92 -23.07 -2.86
CA SER A 686 14.23 -22.39 -2.77
C SER A 686 14.03 -20.96 -2.27
N ARG A 687 15.07 -20.44 -1.57
CA ARG A 687 15.11 -19.05 -1.11
C ARG A 687 16.51 -18.50 -1.16
N ILE A 688 16.63 -17.18 -1.18
CA ILE A 688 17.91 -16.47 -1.18
C ILE A 688 18.18 -15.92 0.22
N MET A 689 19.44 -15.97 0.63
CA MET A 689 19.94 -15.38 1.87
C MET A 689 21.23 -14.61 1.61
N VAL A 690 21.52 -13.62 2.44
CA VAL A 690 22.70 -12.76 2.31
C VAL A 690 23.56 -12.89 3.57
N LEU A 691 24.78 -13.36 3.37
CA LEU A 691 25.82 -13.40 4.40
C LEU A 691 26.64 -12.11 4.35
N THR A 692 26.72 -11.41 5.47
CA THR A 692 27.61 -10.25 5.67
C THR A 692 28.61 -10.56 6.76
N ARG A 693 29.87 -10.32 6.51
CA ARG A 693 30.94 -10.45 7.52
C ARG A 693 31.60 -9.12 7.73
#